data_12d3e155de38a7e2c6f021212446db66
#
_entry.id   12d3e155de38a7e2c6f021212446db66
#
_cell.length_a   1.000
_cell.length_b   1.000
_cell.length_c   1.000
_cell.angle_alpha   90.00
_cell.angle_beta   90.00
_cell.angle_gamma   90.00
#
_symmetry.space_group_name_H-M   'P 1'
#
loop_
_entity.id
_entity.type
_entity.pdbx_description
1 polymer ?
#
loop_
_entity_poly.entity_id
_entity_poly.type
_entity_poly.pdbx_seq_one_letter_code
_entity_poly.pdbx_strand_id
1 'polypeptide(L)'
;MDKKVFELDFYGRKIVVEHGQVAKQADGAVLVRYGDTVVLSTAVVSKSANLLSDFFPLMVLYQEKLYSVGKIPGGFIKREGRPTDAATLAARMIDRPLRPLFPEDFKNEVQIVNTVLSVDQDNSPELTALFGSSLATCISKIPFNGPVAAVKVGRVDGEFVINPTVEQSEKSDIDLTVAGTKDAINMVEAGAREASEDDMLEALMFGHEAIKKLIAFEEEVIKVIGVEKMEYEKLEITDELRSEVDSIVRDRLDKALRIKDKLEKYSAIDNLEEEVIEKYKSENEDTMKPEELKELLTKVALIFHGIEYELFRNIVVKEKTRADGRRMDEIRPLSTDIDLLPRCHGSALFTRGQTQSLATVTLGALGEHQILDGLGIEDAKRFMLHYNFPPFSVGETGRYGAPGRREIGHGALGERALSYVIPSEEEFPYTIRVVSEILESNGSSSQATICAGTMALMAAGVPIKKPVAGIAMGLITHEDDYTILTDIQGMEDHLGDMDFKVAGTRDGITALQMDIKIDGINREILKEALAQAKKARFEILDVIEKQIDKPREDVSKYAPKTEVFMINPDKIKDVIGRGGEMITKIILECSNVNTVNDINAVKVDLEDDGRVIIYHTDRDVINRTADRIKDIAREVEIGKTYTCRVVSIQDFGIFVELWPGCEGLIHVSQLDTKRVDKPSDLFKVGDEVIAIATGYDKKGKLNLSRKDLLK
;
A
#
# COMPACT_ATOMS: atom_id res chain seq x y z
N MET A 1 19.53 31.44 -22.50
CA MET A 1 19.23 31.83 -21.09
C MET A 1 20.38 31.37 -20.25
N ASP A 2 20.85 32.22 -19.36
CA ASP A 2 21.91 31.84 -18.43
C ASP A 2 21.32 30.96 -17.32
N LYS A 3 22.11 30.00 -16.89
CA LYS A 3 21.73 29.11 -15.76
C LYS A 3 21.50 29.98 -14.52
N LYS A 4 20.34 29.83 -13.86
CA LYS A 4 20.04 30.43 -12.57
C LYS A 4 20.00 29.32 -11.53
N VAL A 5 20.52 29.59 -10.33
CA VAL A 5 20.59 28.64 -9.22
C VAL A 5 20.06 29.33 -7.96
N PHE A 6 19.21 28.64 -7.23
CA PHE A 6 18.62 29.07 -5.97
C PHE A 6 18.86 27.99 -4.91
N GLU A 7 19.09 28.36 -3.67
CA GLU A 7 19.43 27.43 -2.60
C GLU A 7 18.66 27.75 -1.31
N LEU A 8 18.19 26.72 -0.64
CA LEU A 8 17.55 26.78 0.68
C LEU A 8 18.18 25.73 1.59
N ASP A 9 18.54 26.09 2.83
CA ASP A 9 18.77 25.14 3.90
C ASP A 9 17.41 24.79 4.53
N PHE A 10 17.01 23.51 4.40
CA PHE A 10 15.72 23.03 4.89
C PHE A 10 15.93 21.90 5.89
N TYR A 11 15.81 22.22 7.17
CA TYR A 11 16.03 21.30 8.28
C TYR A 11 17.39 20.57 8.21
N GLY A 12 18.46 21.34 7.94
CA GLY A 12 19.84 20.85 7.89
C GLY A 12 20.23 20.13 6.60
N ARG A 13 19.35 20.12 5.58
CA ARG A 13 19.63 19.57 4.25
C ARG A 13 19.37 20.63 3.18
N LYS A 14 20.22 20.63 2.17
CA LYS A 14 20.17 21.66 1.12
C LYS A 14 19.20 21.26 0.02
N ILE A 15 18.30 22.19 -0.32
CA ILE A 15 17.49 22.16 -1.54
C ILE A 15 18.12 23.13 -2.55
N VAL A 16 18.36 22.66 -3.77
CA VAL A 16 18.92 23.49 -4.86
C VAL A 16 18.01 23.40 -6.07
N VAL A 17 17.59 24.55 -6.59
CA VAL A 17 16.80 24.68 -7.81
C VAL A 17 17.67 25.26 -8.93
N GLU A 18 17.78 24.54 -10.05
CA GLU A 18 18.46 24.99 -11.25
C GLU A 18 17.46 25.21 -12.38
N HIS A 19 17.54 26.36 -13.03
CA HIS A 19 16.68 26.71 -14.18
C HIS A 19 17.50 27.22 -15.37
N GLY A 20 16.96 27.02 -16.59
CA GLY A 20 17.48 27.59 -17.83
C GLY A 20 18.54 26.77 -18.56
N GLN A 21 19.02 25.66 -17.99
CA GLN A 21 20.02 24.78 -18.62
C GLN A 21 19.40 23.61 -19.39
N VAL A 22 18.39 22.93 -18.83
CA VAL A 22 17.79 21.71 -19.36
C VAL A 22 16.33 21.92 -19.76
N ALA A 23 15.78 21.03 -20.59
CA ALA A 23 14.38 20.98 -21.01
C ALA A 23 13.77 22.31 -21.47
N LYS A 24 14.52 23.11 -22.26
CA LYS A 24 14.19 24.49 -22.68
C LYS A 24 12.95 24.61 -23.57
N GLN A 25 12.38 23.52 -24.07
CA GLN A 25 11.16 23.53 -24.90
C GLN A 25 9.89 23.35 -24.06
N ALA A 26 9.99 22.93 -22.78
CA ALA A 26 8.86 22.91 -21.86
C ALA A 26 8.46 24.36 -21.50
N ASP A 27 7.17 24.57 -21.20
CA ASP A 27 6.68 25.87 -20.75
C ASP A 27 7.25 26.26 -19.38
N GLY A 28 7.48 25.25 -18.51
CA GLY A 28 8.23 25.36 -17.26
C GLY A 28 9.12 24.14 -17.05
N ALA A 29 10.35 24.36 -16.61
CA ALA A 29 11.30 23.28 -16.30
C ALA A 29 12.25 23.68 -15.17
N VAL A 30 12.42 22.81 -14.19
CA VAL A 30 13.38 22.93 -13.10
C VAL A 30 14.08 21.62 -12.83
N LEU A 31 15.37 21.68 -12.50
CA LEU A 31 16.13 20.58 -11.94
C LEU A 31 16.25 20.83 -10.44
N VAL A 32 15.60 19.99 -9.64
CA VAL A 32 15.59 20.12 -8.18
C VAL A 32 16.52 19.07 -7.57
N ARG A 33 17.37 19.52 -6.66
CA ARG A 33 18.22 18.66 -5.84
C ARG A 33 17.81 18.79 -4.38
N TYR A 34 17.65 17.67 -3.71
CA TYR A 34 17.50 17.61 -2.27
C TYR A 34 18.49 16.59 -1.73
N GLY A 35 19.56 17.05 -1.11
CA GLY A 35 20.76 16.22 -0.91
C GLY A 35 21.31 15.76 -2.26
N ASP A 36 21.55 14.45 -2.40
CA ASP A 36 21.98 13.84 -3.66
C ASP A 36 20.80 13.30 -4.52
N THR A 37 19.57 13.45 -4.04
CA THR A 37 18.37 13.19 -4.87
C THR A 37 18.19 14.32 -5.89
N VAL A 38 18.02 13.94 -7.17
CA VAL A 38 17.87 14.88 -8.28
C VAL A 38 16.67 14.49 -9.12
N VAL A 39 15.73 15.44 -9.29
CA VAL A 39 14.54 15.26 -10.14
C VAL A 39 14.45 16.38 -11.16
N LEU A 40 14.20 16.03 -12.41
CA LEU A 40 13.81 16.96 -13.46
C LEU A 40 12.29 17.01 -13.52
N SER A 41 11.70 18.18 -13.23
CA SER A 41 10.27 18.43 -13.35
C SER A 41 9.98 19.39 -14.48
N THR A 42 9.05 19.01 -15.35
CA THR A 42 8.65 19.80 -16.53
C THR A 42 7.14 19.94 -16.58
N ALA A 43 6.64 21.10 -16.99
CA ALA A 43 5.24 21.38 -17.23
C ALA A 43 5.04 21.92 -18.65
N VAL A 44 4.04 21.39 -19.36
CA VAL A 44 3.68 21.77 -20.73
C VAL A 44 2.16 21.88 -20.82
N VAL A 45 1.69 22.92 -21.55
CA VAL A 45 0.26 23.12 -21.81
C VAL A 45 -0.03 23.01 -23.30
N SER A 46 -1.18 22.41 -23.65
CA SER A 46 -1.67 22.35 -25.03
C SER A 46 -1.98 23.74 -25.61
N LYS A 47 -1.86 23.89 -26.92
CA LYS A 47 -2.14 25.16 -27.62
C LYS A 47 -3.62 25.50 -27.72
N SER A 48 -4.48 24.46 -27.69
CA SER A 48 -5.93 24.60 -27.82
C SER A 48 -6.62 23.96 -26.61
N ALA A 49 -7.70 24.58 -26.15
CA ALA A 49 -8.58 24.04 -25.12
C ALA A 49 -9.59 23.08 -25.73
N ASN A 50 -10.02 22.09 -24.95
CA ASN A 50 -11.22 21.31 -25.23
C ASN A 50 -12.35 21.81 -24.32
N LEU A 51 -13.00 22.91 -24.73
CA LEU A 51 -14.03 23.58 -23.93
C LEU A 51 -15.25 22.69 -23.61
N LEU A 52 -15.43 21.61 -24.36
CA LEU A 52 -16.54 20.69 -24.22
C LEU A 52 -16.18 19.46 -23.36
N SER A 53 -15.02 19.47 -22.70
CA SER A 53 -14.62 18.43 -21.74
C SER A 53 -15.30 18.66 -20.40
N ASP A 54 -15.87 17.60 -19.84
CA ASP A 54 -16.49 17.54 -18.51
C ASP A 54 -15.46 17.51 -17.37
N PHE A 55 -14.18 17.23 -17.67
CA PHE A 55 -13.11 17.18 -16.70
C PHE A 55 -11.91 18.06 -17.09
N PHE A 56 -11.08 18.40 -16.11
CA PHE A 56 -9.79 19.07 -16.34
C PHE A 56 -8.73 18.05 -16.79
N PRO A 57 -8.17 18.18 -18.00
CA PRO A 57 -7.24 17.21 -18.56
C PRO A 57 -5.80 17.41 -18.04
N LEU A 58 -5.58 17.17 -16.75
CA LEU A 58 -4.26 17.13 -16.12
C LEU A 58 -3.68 15.74 -16.15
N MET A 59 -2.47 15.59 -16.67
CA MET A 59 -1.69 14.37 -16.65
C MET A 59 -0.38 14.57 -15.88
N VAL A 60 -0.27 13.94 -14.70
CA VAL A 60 0.98 13.90 -13.93
C VAL A 60 1.63 12.53 -14.13
N LEU A 61 2.91 12.56 -14.50
CA LEU A 61 3.75 11.38 -14.69
C LEU A 61 4.96 11.43 -13.74
N TYR A 62 5.28 10.29 -13.17
CA TYR A 62 6.47 10.08 -12.36
C TYR A 62 7.24 8.91 -12.96
N GLN A 63 8.47 9.15 -13.36
CA GLN A 63 9.31 8.19 -14.06
C GLN A 63 10.49 7.77 -13.19
N GLU A 64 10.44 6.55 -12.72
CA GLU A 64 11.56 5.89 -12.08
C GLU A 64 12.60 5.50 -13.13
N LYS A 65 13.85 5.83 -12.86
CA LYS A 65 15.00 5.43 -13.68
C LYS A 65 15.95 4.62 -12.81
N LEU A 66 16.06 3.33 -13.06
CA LEU A 66 16.87 2.44 -12.22
C LEU A 66 18.37 2.82 -12.18
N TYR A 67 18.87 3.51 -13.21
CA TYR A 67 20.22 4.07 -13.16
C TYR A 67 20.40 5.12 -12.05
N SER A 68 19.31 5.74 -11.56
CA SER A 68 19.38 6.72 -10.46
C SER A 68 19.86 6.12 -9.14
N VAL A 69 19.72 4.79 -8.98
CA VAL A 69 20.24 4.00 -7.86
C VAL A 69 21.33 3.01 -8.32
N GLY A 70 21.89 3.19 -9.52
CA GLY A 70 22.96 2.33 -10.05
C GLY A 70 22.53 0.91 -10.44
N LYS A 71 21.22 0.67 -10.63
CA LYS A 71 20.68 -0.65 -11.01
C LYS A 71 20.42 -0.74 -12.52
N ILE A 72 20.56 -1.95 -13.07
CA ILE A 72 20.05 -2.33 -14.39
C ILE A 72 18.69 -3.02 -14.18
N PRO A 73 17.63 -2.67 -14.94
CA PRO A 73 16.32 -3.29 -14.79
C PRO A 73 16.37 -4.82 -14.80
N GLY A 74 15.71 -5.46 -13.83
CA GLY A 74 15.75 -6.91 -13.62
C GLY A 74 15.07 -7.73 -14.72
N GLY A 75 14.10 -7.17 -15.43
CA GLY A 75 13.36 -7.84 -16.49
C GLY A 75 14.22 -8.27 -17.68
N PHE A 76 13.70 -9.16 -18.53
CA PHE A 76 14.43 -9.74 -19.67
C PHE A 76 14.95 -8.68 -20.66
N ILE A 77 14.14 -7.65 -20.96
CA ILE A 77 14.51 -6.58 -21.93
C ILE A 77 15.50 -5.54 -21.34
N LYS A 78 15.83 -5.61 -20.06
CA LYS A 78 16.75 -4.68 -19.37
C LYS A 78 16.44 -3.20 -19.59
N ARG A 79 15.15 -2.87 -19.61
CA ARG A 79 14.64 -1.50 -19.77
C ARG A 79 13.40 -1.32 -18.91
N GLU A 80 13.22 -0.12 -18.37
CA GLU A 80 11.98 0.26 -17.68
C GLU A 80 10.79 0.10 -18.62
N GLY A 81 9.71 -0.51 -18.10
CA GLY A 81 8.49 -0.77 -18.82
C GLY A 81 7.34 0.15 -18.42
N ARG A 82 6.21 -0.46 -18.01
CA ARG A 82 5.09 0.27 -17.43
C ARG A 82 5.48 0.83 -16.07
N PRO A 83 4.87 1.96 -15.63
CA PRO A 83 5.06 2.46 -14.29
C PRO A 83 4.81 1.37 -13.25
N THR A 84 5.64 1.31 -12.22
CA THR A 84 5.44 0.48 -11.04
C THR A 84 4.24 0.99 -10.24
N ASP A 85 3.74 0.19 -9.28
CA ASP A 85 2.73 0.67 -8.35
C ASP A 85 3.26 1.86 -7.54
N ALA A 86 4.53 1.83 -7.12
CA ALA A 86 5.20 2.94 -6.44
C ALA A 86 5.21 4.21 -7.30
N ALA A 87 5.62 4.13 -8.57
CA ALA A 87 5.59 5.26 -9.50
C ALA A 87 4.17 5.79 -9.72
N THR A 88 3.18 4.91 -9.76
CA THR A 88 1.76 5.28 -9.90
C THR A 88 1.25 6.01 -8.65
N LEU A 89 1.63 5.55 -7.46
CA LEU A 89 1.29 6.19 -6.18
C LEU A 89 1.97 7.55 -6.04
N ALA A 90 3.25 7.67 -6.40
CA ALA A 90 3.98 8.93 -6.42
C ALA A 90 3.32 9.95 -7.38
N ALA A 91 2.94 9.52 -8.60
CA ALA A 91 2.22 10.38 -9.54
C ALA A 91 0.88 10.86 -8.97
N ARG A 92 0.14 10.00 -8.24
CA ARG A 92 -1.12 10.37 -7.57
C ARG A 92 -0.89 11.34 -6.41
N MET A 93 0.15 11.11 -5.60
CA MET A 93 0.54 11.99 -4.50
C MET A 93 0.85 13.41 -5.01
N ILE A 94 1.43 13.53 -6.22
CA ILE A 94 1.73 14.82 -6.85
C ILE A 94 0.47 15.44 -7.47
N ASP A 95 -0.37 14.67 -8.18
CA ASP A 95 -1.58 15.15 -8.88
C ASP A 95 -2.59 15.76 -7.87
N ARG A 96 -2.84 15.08 -6.75
CA ARG A 96 -3.91 15.42 -5.80
C ARG A 96 -3.81 16.84 -5.24
N PRO A 97 -2.67 17.32 -4.71
CA PRO A 97 -2.56 18.68 -4.20
C PRO A 97 -2.42 19.75 -5.27
N LEU A 98 -2.00 19.39 -6.50
CA LEU A 98 -1.88 20.35 -7.61
C LEU A 98 -3.22 20.62 -8.30
N ARG A 99 -4.03 19.58 -8.51
CA ARG A 99 -5.27 19.64 -9.30
C ARG A 99 -6.26 20.72 -8.85
N PRO A 100 -6.56 20.87 -7.55
CA PRO A 100 -7.52 21.89 -7.09
C PRO A 100 -7.04 23.34 -7.31
N LEU A 101 -5.76 23.54 -7.55
CA LEU A 101 -5.17 24.89 -7.72
C LEU A 101 -5.21 25.41 -9.17
N PHE A 102 -5.72 24.63 -10.11
CA PHE A 102 -6.02 25.13 -11.45
C PHE A 102 -7.40 25.77 -11.47
N PRO A 103 -7.62 26.82 -12.28
CA PRO A 103 -8.95 27.40 -12.46
C PRO A 103 -9.96 26.35 -12.97
N GLU A 104 -11.17 26.33 -12.45
CA GLU A 104 -12.21 25.35 -12.82
C GLU A 104 -12.59 25.38 -14.30
N ASP A 105 -12.54 26.59 -14.88
CA ASP A 105 -12.88 26.87 -16.27
C ASP A 105 -11.71 26.66 -17.23
N PHE A 106 -10.52 26.27 -16.72
CA PHE A 106 -9.35 26.01 -17.54
C PHE A 106 -9.40 24.62 -18.17
N LYS A 107 -9.52 24.54 -19.50
CA LYS A 107 -9.76 23.31 -20.27
C LYS A 107 -8.64 22.93 -21.24
N ASN A 108 -7.48 23.59 -21.18
CA ASN A 108 -6.30 23.15 -21.90
C ASN A 108 -5.70 21.91 -21.23
N GLU A 109 -5.20 20.97 -22.01
CA GLU A 109 -4.46 19.81 -21.48
C GLU A 109 -3.14 20.27 -20.86
N VAL A 110 -2.86 19.85 -19.63
CA VAL A 110 -1.59 20.08 -18.93
C VAL A 110 -0.91 18.75 -18.66
N GLN A 111 0.35 18.65 -19.05
CA GLN A 111 1.20 17.51 -18.75
C GLN A 111 2.37 17.92 -17.87
N ILE A 112 2.49 17.27 -16.71
CA ILE A 112 3.63 17.43 -15.80
C ILE A 112 4.39 16.11 -15.79
N VAL A 113 5.70 16.18 -16.08
CA VAL A 113 6.56 14.98 -16.11
C VAL A 113 7.71 15.17 -15.14
N ASN A 114 7.80 14.25 -14.19
CA ASN A 114 8.89 14.16 -13.23
C ASN A 114 9.79 12.97 -13.58
N THR A 115 11.07 13.23 -13.82
CA THR A 115 12.06 12.20 -14.12
C THR A 115 13.08 12.15 -12.99
N VAL A 116 13.15 11.02 -12.28
CA VAL A 116 14.09 10.79 -11.20
C VAL A 116 15.45 10.44 -11.79
N LEU A 117 16.45 11.30 -11.58
CA LEU A 117 17.77 11.18 -12.20
C LEU A 117 18.86 10.68 -11.25
N SER A 118 18.70 10.90 -9.94
CA SER A 118 19.57 10.41 -8.88
C SER A 118 18.75 10.24 -7.60
N VAL A 119 19.03 9.24 -6.77
CA VAL A 119 18.33 9.00 -5.50
C VAL A 119 19.34 8.83 -4.37
N ASP A 120 19.14 9.63 -3.36
CA ASP A 120 19.68 9.49 -2.01
C ASP A 120 18.53 9.00 -1.13
N GLN A 121 18.70 7.85 -0.50
CA GLN A 121 17.62 7.18 0.24
C GLN A 121 17.07 7.99 1.42
N ASP A 122 17.87 8.91 1.97
CA ASP A 122 17.44 9.82 3.04
C ASP A 122 16.62 11.03 2.53
N ASN A 123 16.52 11.22 1.23
CA ASN A 123 15.84 12.35 0.62
C ASN A 123 14.82 11.87 -0.44
N SER A 124 13.52 11.91 -0.07
CA SER A 124 12.43 11.38 -0.90
C SER A 124 12.40 12.01 -2.30
N PRO A 125 12.52 11.20 -3.37
CA PRO A 125 12.37 11.68 -4.72
C PRO A 125 10.93 12.12 -5.05
N GLU A 126 9.91 11.57 -4.37
CA GLU A 126 8.50 11.92 -4.57
C GLU A 126 8.21 13.35 -4.06
N LEU A 127 8.72 13.71 -2.86
CA LEU A 127 8.59 15.07 -2.33
C LEU A 127 9.36 16.07 -3.17
N THR A 128 10.55 15.70 -3.64
CA THR A 128 11.36 16.50 -4.56
C THR A 128 10.62 16.73 -5.88
N ALA A 129 9.93 15.71 -6.39
CA ALA A 129 9.13 15.78 -7.60
C ALA A 129 7.88 16.66 -7.44
N LEU A 130 7.21 16.59 -6.28
CA LEU A 130 6.06 17.44 -5.99
C LEU A 130 6.48 18.92 -5.95
N PHE A 131 7.53 19.24 -5.19
CA PHE A 131 8.11 20.56 -5.14
C PHE A 131 8.51 21.08 -6.55
N GLY A 132 9.19 20.24 -7.33
CA GLY A 132 9.57 20.55 -8.69
C GLY A 132 8.37 20.74 -9.62
N SER A 133 7.31 19.95 -9.46
CA SER A 133 6.06 20.08 -10.25
C SER A 133 5.33 21.38 -9.97
N SER A 134 5.20 21.75 -8.69
CA SER A 134 4.64 23.03 -8.26
C SER A 134 5.41 24.20 -8.88
N LEU A 135 6.72 24.19 -8.67
CA LEU A 135 7.56 25.27 -9.15
C LEU A 135 7.60 25.37 -10.68
N ALA A 136 7.72 24.23 -11.41
CA ALA A 136 7.69 24.23 -12.88
C ALA A 136 6.38 24.80 -13.44
N THR A 137 5.25 24.50 -12.78
CA THR A 137 3.94 25.05 -13.16
C THR A 137 3.84 26.55 -12.82
N CYS A 138 4.29 26.95 -11.63
CA CYS A 138 4.26 28.33 -11.20
C CYS A 138 5.10 29.26 -12.05
N ILE A 139 6.30 28.85 -12.47
CA ILE A 139 7.19 29.69 -13.32
C ILE A 139 6.79 29.72 -14.79
N SER A 140 5.89 28.82 -15.23
CA SER A 140 5.38 28.74 -16.60
C SER A 140 4.25 29.73 -16.86
N LYS A 141 3.84 29.82 -18.13
CA LYS A 141 2.65 30.59 -18.54
C LYS A 141 1.32 29.92 -18.14
N ILE A 142 1.33 28.71 -17.58
CA ILE A 142 0.12 27.95 -17.22
C ILE A 142 -0.62 28.67 -16.08
N PRO A 143 -1.94 28.94 -16.18
CA PRO A 143 -2.75 29.44 -15.08
C PRO A 143 -2.77 28.47 -13.92
N PHE A 144 -2.28 28.88 -12.75
CA PHE A 144 -2.13 28.05 -11.57
C PHE A 144 -2.09 28.90 -10.30
N ASN A 145 -2.92 28.56 -9.31
CA ASN A 145 -3.10 29.31 -8.06
C ASN A 145 -2.18 28.80 -6.92
N GLY A 146 -1.09 28.10 -7.28
CA GLY A 146 -0.06 27.70 -6.33
C GLY A 146 0.86 28.87 -5.92
N PRO A 147 1.96 28.57 -5.20
CA PRO A 147 2.62 27.27 -5.10
C PRO A 147 2.01 26.32 -4.05
N VAL A 148 2.40 25.05 -4.15
CA VAL A 148 2.06 23.99 -3.19
C VAL A 148 3.28 23.11 -2.93
N ALA A 149 3.51 22.78 -1.66
CA ALA A 149 4.62 21.92 -1.26
C ALA A 149 4.14 20.79 -0.33
N ALA A 150 4.98 19.79 -0.13
CA ALA A 150 4.73 18.70 0.79
C ALA A 150 5.96 18.36 1.61
N VAL A 151 5.71 17.80 2.80
CA VAL A 151 6.73 17.24 3.67
C VAL A 151 6.26 15.88 4.21
N LYS A 152 7.23 15.04 4.60
CA LYS A 152 6.97 13.92 5.49
C LYS A 152 7.14 14.36 6.94
N VAL A 153 6.28 13.84 7.82
CA VAL A 153 6.40 13.99 9.27
C VAL A 153 6.49 12.62 9.90
N GLY A 154 7.57 12.37 10.60
CA GLY A 154 7.73 11.21 11.48
C GLY A 154 7.67 11.62 12.94
N ARG A 155 7.54 10.63 13.85
CA ARG A 155 7.69 10.83 15.29
C ARG A 155 8.68 9.81 15.85
N VAL A 156 9.80 10.30 16.36
CA VAL A 156 10.88 9.47 16.92
C VAL A 156 11.08 9.87 18.38
N ASP A 157 11.03 8.90 19.28
CA ASP A 157 11.16 9.14 20.74
C ASP A 157 10.18 10.21 21.28
N GLY A 158 9.00 10.31 20.67
CA GLY A 158 7.95 11.28 21.03
C GLY A 158 8.08 12.65 20.39
N GLU A 159 9.15 12.93 19.64
CA GLU A 159 9.40 14.22 18.99
C GLU A 159 9.11 14.14 17.48
N PHE A 160 8.43 15.17 16.92
CA PHE A 160 8.18 15.25 15.49
C PHE A 160 9.42 15.62 14.69
N VAL A 161 9.61 14.95 13.56
CA VAL A 161 10.74 15.15 12.65
C VAL A 161 10.23 15.41 11.23
N ILE A 162 10.77 16.46 10.57
CA ILE A 162 10.48 16.76 9.16
C ILE A 162 11.40 15.97 8.25
N ASN A 163 10.81 15.29 7.27
CA ASN A 163 11.49 14.47 6.28
C ASN A 163 12.48 13.49 6.94
N PRO A 164 11.99 12.55 7.76
CA PRO A 164 12.85 11.62 8.50
C PRO A 164 13.79 10.86 7.56
N THR A 165 15.02 10.61 8.02
CA THR A 165 15.96 9.70 7.33
C THR A 165 15.44 8.27 7.35
N VAL A 166 16.08 7.35 6.62
CA VAL A 166 15.73 5.92 6.65
C VAL A 166 15.75 5.39 8.08
N GLU A 167 16.85 5.64 8.84
CA GLU A 167 16.97 5.19 10.23
C GLU A 167 15.88 5.78 11.14
N GLN A 168 15.52 7.04 10.93
CA GLN A 168 14.45 7.69 11.70
C GLN A 168 13.07 7.13 11.34
N SER A 169 12.83 6.82 10.06
CA SER A 169 11.58 6.24 9.57
C SER A 169 11.31 4.85 10.16
N GLU A 170 12.33 4.02 10.31
CA GLU A 170 12.22 2.70 10.95
C GLU A 170 11.76 2.78 12.41
N LYS A 171 12.24 3.81 13.14
CA LYS A 171 11.90 4.05 14.54
C LYS A 171 10.59 4.81 14.73
N SER A 172 10.11 5.46 13.68
CA SER A 172 8.92 6.30 13.72
C SER A 172 7.64 5.48 13.88
N ASP A 173 6.72 5.96 14.67
CA ASP A 173 5.35 5.42 14.81
C ASP A 173 4.32 6.20 13.95
N ILE A 174 4.75 7.25 13.26
CA ILE A 174 3.97 8.02 12.30
C ILE A 174 4.75 8.12 10.99
N ASP A 175 4.13 7.77 9.86
CA ASP A 175 4.59 8.04 8.50
C ASP A 175 3.52 8.88 7.80
N LEU A 176 3.62 10.20 7.95
CA LEU A 176 2.66 11.17 7.44
C LEU A 176 3.27 11.96 6.29
N THR A 177 2.63 11.93 5.12
CA THR A 177 2.85 12.90 4.06
C THR A 177 1.72 13.92 4.08
N VAL A 178 2.07 15.19 4.22
CA VAL A 178 1.13 16.31 4.19
C VAL A 178 1.55 17.30 3.11
N ALA A 179 0.59 17.74 2.30
CA ALA A 179 0.78 18.80 1.31
C ALA A 179 -0.22 19.94 1.54
N GLY A 180 0.19 21.12 1.12
CA GLY A 180 -0.64 22.31 1.28
C GLY A 180 -0.04 23.53 0.62
N THR A 181 -0.86 24.58 0.60
CA THR A 181 -0.48 25.93 0.28
C THR A 181 0.02 26.66 1.53
N LYS A 182 0.33 27.94 1.40
CA LYS A 182 0.68 28.79 2.55
C LYS A 182 -0.41 28.84 3.61
N ASP A 183 -1.66 28.81 3.18
CA ASP A 183 -2.81 29.11 4.03
C ASP A 183 -3.49 27.85 4.56
N ALA A 184 -3.37 26.70 3.85
CA ALA A 184 -4.14 25.53 4.17
C ALA A 184 -3.52 24.19 3.71
N ILE A 185 -3.86 23.12 4.44
CA ILE A 185 -3.57 21.73 4.06
C ILE A 185 -4.61 21.30 3.02
N ASN A 186 -4.18 20.71 1.91
CA ASN A 186 -5.07 20.22 0.85
C ASN A 186 -4.90 18.73 0.51
N MET A 187 -3.88 18.05 1.03
CA MET A 187 -3.70 16.61 0.85
C MET A 187 -3.01 16.00 2.07
N VAL A 188 -3.52 14.86 2.52
CA VAL A 188 -2.90 14.03 3.57
C VAL A 188 -2.85 12.58 3.15
N GLU A 189 -1.75 11.93 3.47
CA GLU A 189 -1.60 10.48 3.34
C GLU A 189 -0.70 9.97 4.47
N ALA A 190 -1.24 9.10 5.33
CA ALA A 190 -0.49 8.62 6.48
C ALA A 190 -0.70 7.15 6.78
N GLY A 191 0.37 6.53 7.28
CA GLY A 191 0.36 5.31 8.08
C GLY A 191 0.75 5.63 9.52
N ALA A 192 0.23 4.89 10.49
CA ALA A 192 0.61 5.07 11.88
C ALA A 192 0.51 3.75 12.68
N ARG A 193 1.26 3.70 13.78
CA ARG A 193 1.24 2.57 14.72
C ARG A 193 0.35 2.92 15.90
N GLU A 194 -0.98 3.00 15.65
CA GLU A 194 -2.00 3.38 16.64
C GLU A 194 -1.77 4.77 17.27
N ALA A 195 -1.38 5.76 16.45
CA ALA A 195 -1.31 7.14 16.91
C ALA A 195 -2.69 7.68 17.28
N SER A 196 -2.79 8.52 18.30
CA SER A 196 -4.05 9.14 18.70
C SER A 196 -4.51 10.19 17.66
N GLU A 197 -5.80 10.52 17.67
CA GLU A 197 -6.38 11.56 16.81
C GLU A 197 -5.70 12.93 17.08
N ASP A 198 -5.39 13.22 18.35
CA ASP A 198 -4.71 14.46 18.73
C ASP A 198 -3.25 14.48 18.25
N ASP A 199 -2.51 13.36 18.36
CA ASP A 199 -1.15 13.24 17.83
C ASP A 199 -1.11 13.46 16.32
N MET A 200 -2.06 12.87 15.59
CA MET A 200 -2.16 13.03 14.13
C MET A 200 -2.48 14.49 13.76
N LEU A 201 -3.36 15.14 14.52
CA LEU A 201 -3.67 16.56 14.31
C LEU A 201 -2.42 17.45 14.53
N GLU A 202 -1.67 17.23 15.63
CA GLU A 202 -0.44 17.97 15.89
C GLU A 202 0.64 17.71 14.81
N ALA A 203 0.78 16.45 14.35
CA ALA A 203 1.70 16.11 13.26
C ALA A 203 1.35 16.85 11.96
N LEU A 204 0.05 16.96 11.62
CA LEU A 204 -0.45 17.71 10.46
C LEU A 204 -0.08 19.20 10.57
N MET A 205 -0.33 19.80 11.72
CA MET A 205 -0.03 21.22 11.93
C MET A 205 1.49 21.48 11.92
N PHE A 206 2.29 20.58 12.52
CA PHE A 206 3.74 20.65 12.47
C PHE A 206 4.30 20.59 11.04
N GLY A 207 3.75 19.70 10.22
CA GLY A 207 4.08 19.59 8.81
C GLY A 207 3.71 20.85 8.03
N HIS A 208 2.54 21.44 8.29
CA HIS A 208 2.09 22.66 7.62
C HIS A 208 3.01 23.85 7.90
N GLU A 209 3.53 24.00 9.12
CA GLU A 209 4.52 25.04 9.43
C GLU A 209 5.84 24.86 8.64
N ALA A 210 6.24 23.62 8.36
CA ALA A 210 7.38 23.33 7.48
C ALA A 210 7.08 23.64 6.02
N ILE A 211 5.87 23.34 5.55
CA ILE A 211 5.40 23.65 4.18
C ILE A 211 5.48 25.14 3.90
N LYS A 212 5.09 26.01 4.83
CA LYS A 212 5.17 27.47 4.68
C LYS A 212 6.57 27.97 4.34
N LYS A 213 7.62 27.31 4.86
CA LYS A 213 9.02 27.66 4.54
C LYS A 213 9.37 27.30 3.09
N LEU A 214 8.90 26.14 2.59
CA LEU A 214 9.09 25.74 1.20
C LEU A 214 8.34 26.69 0.25
N ILE A 215 7.11 27.03 0.58
CA ILE A 215 6.29 27.98 -0.19
C ILE A 215 6.96 29.34 -0.29
N ALA A 216 7.48 29.88 0.81
CA ALA A 216 8.21 31.15 0.81
C ALA A 216 9.43 31.10 -0.13
N PHE A 217 10.14 29.99 -0.14
CA PHE A 217 11.26 29.81 -1.09
C PHE A 217 10.80 29.69 -2.55
N GLU A 218 9.71 28.97 -2.82
CA GLU A 218 9.12 28.93 -4.18
C GLU A 218 8.71 30.34 -4.63
N GLU A 219 8.06 31.14 -3.77
CA GLU A 219 7.67 32.53 -4.06
C GLU A 219 8.87 33.40 -4.42
N GLU A 220 10.02 33.23 -3.74
CA GLU A 220 11.26 33.94 -4.07
C GLU A 220 11.79 33.54 -5.44
N VAL A 221 11.79 32.26 -5.79
CA VAL A 221 12.20 31.75 -7.09
C VAL A 221 11.27 32.28 -8.20
N ILE A 222 9.95 32.19 -7.99
CA ILE A 222 8.92 32.62 -8.94
C ILE A 222 9.09 34.13 -9.27
N LYS A 223 9.39 35.00 -8.30
CA LYS A 223 9.65 36.42 -8.52
C LYS A 223 10.81 36.69 -9.47
N VAL A 224 11.79 35.78 -9.56
CA VAL A 224 13.01 35.97 -10.38
C VAL A 224 12.90 35.35 -11.77
N ILE A 225 12.18 34.22 -11.91
CA ILE A 225 12.12 33.42 -13.14
C ILE A 225 10.72 33.17 -13.67
N GLY A 226 9.67 33.53 -12.93
CA GLY A 226 8.29 33.37 -13.37
C GLY A 226 7.98 34.25 -14.59
N VAL A 227 7.09 33.76 -15.45
CA VAL A 227 6.57 34.50 -16.60
C VAL A 227 5.09 34.82 -16.40
N GLU A 228 4.59 35.77 -17.22
CA GLU A 228 3.17 36.14 -17.22
C GLU A 228 2.30 34.93 -17.60
N LYS A 229 1.15 34.80 -16.93
CA LYS A 229 0.20 33.70 -17.19
C LYS A 229 -0.55 33.96 -18.49
N MET A 230 -0.78 32.89 -19.26
CA MET A 230 -1.51 32.99 -20.53
C MET A 230 -2.99 33.32 -20.29
N GLU A 231 -3.54 34.08 -21.21
CA GLU A 231 -4.98 34.15 -21.39
C GLU A 231 -5.48 32.84 -22.01
N TYR A 232 -6.65 32.38 -21.62
CA TYR A 232 -7.23 31.14 -22.13
C TYR A 232 -8.71 31.29 -22.46
N GLU A 233 -9.17 30.47 -23.38
CA GLU A 233 -10.56 30.45 -23.81
C GLU A 233 -11.46 29.89 -22.70
N LYS A 234 -12.61 30.53 -22.49
CA LYS A 234 -13.64 30.12 -21.52
C LYS A 234 -14.96 29.86 -22.24
N LEU A 235 -15.73 28.94 -21.73
CA LEU A 235 -17.09 28.76 -22.21
C LEU A 235 -17.99 29.82 -21.60
N GLU A 236 -18.39 30.78 -22.43
CA GLU A 236 -19.27 31.87 -21.97
C GLU A 236 -20.71 31.38 -21.86
N ILE A 237 -21.27 31.47 -20.65
CA ILE A 237 -22.68 31.19 -20.34
C ILE A 237 -23.38 32.50 -20.03
N THR A 238 -24.42 32.83 -20.80
CA THR A 238 -25.19 34.08 -20.58
C THR A 238 -26.16 33.94 -19.42
N ASP A 239 -26.45 35.05 -18.74
CA ASP A 239 -27.38 35.08 -17.62
C ASP A 239 -28.81 34.73 -18.07
N GLU A 240 -29.17 35.03 -19.31
CA GLU A 240 -30.48 34.67 -19.90
C GLU A 240 -30.62 33.14 -19.98
N LEU A 241 -29.61 32.44 -20.57
CA LEU A 241 -29.62 30.97 -20.66
C LEU A 241 -29.67 30.35 -19.28
N ARG A 242 -28.84 30.86 -18.34
CA ARG A 242 -28.83 30.37 -16.95
C ARG A 242 -30.21 30.50 -16.31
N SER A 243 -30.87 31.66 -16.42
CA SER A 243 -32.21 31.92 -15.83
C SER A 243 -33.28 31.06 -16.48
N GLU A 244 -33.19 30.83 -17.79
CA GLU A 244 -34.14 29.98 -18.53
C GLU A 244 -34.03 28.51 -18.04
N VAL A 245 -32.83 27.93 -18.03
CA VAL A 245 -32.61 26.55 -17.56
C VAL A 245 -33.02 26.44 -16.09
N ASP A 246 -32.65 27.40 -15.23
CA ASP A 246 -32.99 27.39 -13.81
C ASP A 246 -34.50 27.31 -13.60
N SER A 247 -35.28 28.12 -14.32
CA SER A 247 -36.76 28.13 -14.23
C SER A 247 -37.40 26.80 -14.62
N ILE A 248 -36.75 25.98 -15.47
CA ILE A 248 -37.25 24.67 -15.90
C ILE A 248 -36.87 23.58 -14.90
N VAL A 249 -35.67 23.68 -14.30
CA VAL A 249 -35.01 22.57 -13.62
C VAL A 249 -35.18 22.64 -12.10
N ARG A 250 -35.06 23.82 -11.46
CA ARG A 250 -34.87 23.98 -10.02
C ARG A 250 -35.85 23.21 -9.15
N ASP A 251 -37.16 23.42 -9.35
CA ASP A 251 -38.21 22.78 -8.51
C ASP A 251 -38.28 21.27 -8.70
N ARG A 252 -37.97 20.78 -9.90
CA ARG A 252 -38.00 19.36 -10.24
C ARG A 252 -36.77 18.66 -9.69
N LEU A 253 -35.63 19.30 -9.80
CA LEU A 253 -34.34 18.78 -9.31
C LEU A 253 -34.29 18.78 -7.78
N ASP A 254 -34.86 19.81 -7.10
CA ASP A 254 -35.01 19.80 -5.64
C ASP A 254 -35.81 18.58 -5.17
N LYS A 255 -36.94 18.28 -5.84
CA LYS A 255 -37.71 17.07 -5.54
C LYS A 255 -36.97 15.78 -5.80
N ALA A 256 -36.20 15.67 -6.89
CA ALA A 256 -35.42 14.51 -7.22
C ALA A 256 -34.32 14.26 -6.20
N LEU A 257 -33.59 15.31 -5.77
CA LEU A 257 -32.56 15.24 -4.75
C LEU A 257 -33.05 14.72 -3.39
N ARG A 258 -34.34 14.89 -3.08
CA ARG A 258 -34.97 14.44 -1.82
C ARG A 258 -35.46 12.98 -1.85
N ILE A 259 -35.37 12.29 -2.99
CA ILE A 259 -35.66 10.85 -3.09
C ILE A 259 -34.63 10.08 -2.28
N LYS A 260 -35.06 9.20 -1.38
CA LYS A 260 -34.14 8.47 -0.47
C LYS A 260 -33.47 7.28 -1.16
N ASP A 261 -34.19 6.56 -2.02
CA ASP A 261 -33.64 5.44 -2.75
C ASP A 261 -32.61 5.92 -3.80
N LYS A 262 -31.46 5.26 -3.83
CA LYS A 262 -30.35 5.66 -4.71
C LYS A 262 -30.76 5.56 -6.19
N LEU A 263 -31.27 4.40 -6.61
CA LEU A 263 -31.54 4.14 -8.03
C LEU A 263 -32.67 5.01 -8.54
N GLU A 264 -33.74 5.18 -7.75
CA GLU A 264 -34.86 6.10 -8.07
C GLU A 264 -34.39 7.55 -8.17
N LYS A 265 -33.52 7.99 -7.25
CA LYS A 265 -32.95 9.34 -7.26
C LYS A 265 -32.12 9.60 -8.51
N TYR A 266 -31.12 8.77 -8.77
CA TYR A 266 -30.25 8.93 -9.94
C TYR A 266 -31.06 8.87 -11.22
N SER A 267 -32.00 7.90 -11.36
CA SER A 267 -32.88 7.84 -12.53
C SER A 267 -33.74 9.09 -12.69
N ALA A 268 -34.22 9.70 -11.58
CA ALA A 268 -34.99 10.91 -11.66
C ALA A 268 -34.18 12.15 -12.09
N ILE A 269 -32.90 12.22 -11.65
CA ILE A 269 -31.95 13.27 -12.04
C ILE A 269 -31.56 13.10 -13.50
N ASP A 270 -31.12 11.89 -13.90
CA ASP A 270 -30.68 11.57 -15.26
C ASP A 270 -31.80 11.80 -16.27
N ASN A 271 -33.03 11.32 -15.99
CA ASN A 271 -34.20 11.54 -16.88
C ASN A 271 -34.52 13.03 -17.01
N LEU A 272 -34.38 13.81 -15.94
CA LEU A 272 -34.62 15.26 -15.99
C LEU A 272 -33.55 15.96 -16.85
N GLU A 273 -32.29 15.57 -16.70
CA GLU A 273 -31.20 16.10 -17.53
C GLU A 273 -31.39 15.76 -19.01
N GLU A 274 -31.68 14.48 -19.31
CA GLU A 274 -31.96 14.04 -20.68
C GLU A 274 -33.15 14.79 -21.31
N GLU A 275 -34.24 15.00 -20.57
CA GLU A 275 -35.39 15.73 -21.04
C GLU A 275 -35.04 17.20 -21.37
N VAL A 276 -34.25 17.84 -20.52
CA VAL A 276 -33.82 19.23 -20.74
C VAL A 276 -32.87 19.31 -21.94
N ILE A 277 -31.91 18.45 -22.02
CA ILE A 277 -30.99 18.37 -23.16
C ILE A 277 -31.72 18.13 -24.47
N GLU A 278 -32.66 17.19 -24.53
CA GLU A 278 -33.43 16.86 -25.75
C GLU A 278 -34.36 18.01 -26.14
N LYS A 279 -34.92 18.75 -25.15
CA LYS A 279 -35.71 19.99 -25.44
C LYS A 279 -34.83 21.00 -26.21
N TYR A 280 -33.68 21.37 -25.66
CA TYR A 280 -32.79 22.36 -26.32
C TYR A 280 -32.25 21.86 -27.66
N LYS A 281 -32.04 20.56 -27.80
CA LYS A 281 -31.62 19.94 -29.05
C LYS A 281 -32.71 20.06 -30.10
N SER A 282 -33.92 19.60 -29.82
CA SER A 282 -35.05 19.61 -30.77
C SER A 282 -35.49 21.04 -31.18
N GLU A 283 -35.32 22.01 -30.31
CA GLU A 283 -35.65 23.42 -30.62
C GLU A 283 -34.58 24.10 -31.54
N ASN A 284 -33.34 23.56 -31.59
CA ASN A 284 -32.23 24.21 -32.22
C ASN A 284 -31.53 23.40 -33.34
N GLU A 285 -31.78 22.09 -33.48
CA GLU A 285 -31.08 21.21 -34.42
C GLU A 285 -31.25 21.60 -35.88
N ASP A 286 -32.40 22.18 -36.25
CA ASP A 286 -32.66 22.61 -37.61
C ASP A 286 -32.07 24.00 -37.94
N THR A 287 -31.67 24.79 -36.93
CA THR A 287 -31.24 26.17 -37.06
C THR A 287 -29.76 26.41 -36.79
N MET A 288 -29.14 25.56 -35.96
CA MET A 288 -27.74 25.67 -35.56
C MET A 288 -26.84 24.67 -36.29
N LYS A 289 -25.56 25.01 -36.46
CA LYS A 289 -24.55 24.08 -36.93
C LYS A 289 -24.28 23.03 -35.83
N PRO A 290 -23.85 21.79 -36.18
CA PRO A 290 -23.59 20.72 -35.22
C PRO A 290 -22.62 21.12 -34.10
N GLU A 291 -21.61 21.95 -34.37
CA GLU A 291 -20.63 22.41 -33.38
C GLU A 291 -21.26 23.42 -32.40
N GLU A 292 -22.05 24.39 -32.92
CA GLU A 292 -22.77 25.39 -32.13
C GLU A 292 -23.84 24.72 -31.26
N LEU A 293 -24.57 23.73 -31.80
CA LEU A 293 -25.53 22.94 -31.04
C LEU A 293 -24.85 22.15 -29.92
N LYS A 294 -23.72 21.50 -30.20
CA LYS A 294 -22.98 20.78 -29.18
C LYS A 294 -22.50 21.69 -28.05
N GLU A 295 -22.03 22.90 -28.39
CA GLU A 295 -21.64 23.91 -27.41
C GLU A 295 -22.83 24.32 -26.53
N LEU A 296 -23.99 24.61 -27.12
CA LEU A 296 -25.21 24.95 -26.39
C LEU A 296 -25.62 23.84 -25.42
N LEU A 297 -25.66 22.58 -25.88
CA LEU A 297 -26.02 21.46 -25.03
C LEU A 297 -25.04 21.27 -23.86
N THR A 298 -23.74 21.47 -24.11
CA THR A 298 -22.73 21.48 -23.03
C THR A 298 -22.98 22.58 -22.01
N LYS A 299 -23.33 23.80 -22.45
CA LYS A 299 -23.70 24.91 -21.56
C LYS A 299 -24.91 24.59 -20.71
N VAL A 300 -25.94 23.98 -21.30
CA VAL A 300 -27.16 23.56 -20.60
C VAL A 300 -26.83 22.51 -19.53
N ALA A 301 -26.01 21.49 -19.85
CA ALA A 301 -25.57 20.49 -18.87
C ALA A 301 -24.78 21.11 -17.71
N LEU A 302 -23.85 22.04 -18.00
CA LEU A 302 -23.08 22.73 -16.97
C LEU A 302 -23.96 23.58 -16.05
N ILE A 303 -24.99 24.23 -16.58
CA ILE A 303 -25.97 24.97 -15.76
C ILE A 303 -26.76 24.00 -14.88
N PHE A 304 -27.23 22.88 -15.44
CA PHE A 304 -27.95 21.85 -14.72
C PHE A 304 -27.16 21.36 -13.50
N HIS A 305 -25.90 20.95 -13.71
CA HIS A 305 -25.01 20.49 -12.64
C HIS A 305 -24.66 21.60 -11.65
N GLY A 306 -24.58 22.85 -12.08
CA GLY A 306 -24.40 23.99 -11.17
C GLY A 306 -25.61 24.19 -10.23
N ILE A 307 -26.83 24.00 -10.74
CA ILE A 307 -28.05 24.05 -9.93
C ILE A 307 -28.15 22.86 -8.97
N GLU A 308 -27.78 21.66 -9.45
CA GLU A 308 -27.69 20.45 -8.61
C GLU A 308 -26.74 20.66 -7.42
N TYR A 309 -25.53 21.15 -7.69
CA TYR A 309 -24.53 21.47 -6.69
C TYR A 309 -25.02 22.46 -5.64
N GLU A 310 -25.66 23.57 -6.06
CA GLU A 310 -26.21 24.57 -5.17
C GLU A 310 -27.35 24.01 -4.28
N LEU A 311 -28.33 23.34 -4.89
CA LEU A 311 -29.50 22.75 -4.17
C LEU A 311 -29.04 21.69 -3.18
N PHE A 312 -28.13 20.80 -3.59
CA PHE A 312 -27.62 19.75 -2.71
C PHE A 312 -26.94 20.35 -1.46
N ARG A 313 -26.07 21.37 -1.64
CA ARG A 313 -25.40 22.05 -0.52
C ARG A 313 -26.39 22.73 0.41
N ASN A 314 -27.42 23.42 -0.13
CA ASN A 314 -28.47 24.04 0.67
C ASN A 314 -29.20 22.98 1.51
N ILE A 315 -29.60 21.84 0.92
CA ILE A 315 -30.29 20.76 1.63
C ILE A 315 -29.42 20.22 2.77
N VAL A 316 -28.13 19.97 2.51
CA VAL A 316 -27.23 19.36 3.51
C VAL A 316 -26.82 20.36 4.59
N VAL A 317 -26.44 21.58 4.22
CA VAL A 317 -25.84 22.53 5.17
C VAL A 317 -26.90 23.35 5.91
N LYS A 318 -27.93 23.86 5.21
CA LYS A 318 -28.97 24.70 5.85
C LYS A 318 -30.10 23.88 6.45
N GLU A 319 -30.58 22.86 5.74
CA GLU A 319 -31.73 22.06 6.23
C GLU A 319 -31.26 20.86 7.10
N LYS A 320 -29.95 20.60 7.17
CA LYS A 320 -29.35 19.47 7.90
C LYS A 320 -30.01 18.13 7.54
N THR A 321 -30.23 17.92 6.23
CA THR A 321 -30.85 16.71 5.69
C THR A 321 -29.90 16.04 4.72
N ARG A 322 -29.58 14.75 4.91
CA ARG A 322 -28.76 13.97 4.00
C ARG A 322 -29.57 13.41 2.84
N ALA A 323 -28.88 13.12 1.76
CA ALA A 323 -29.45 12.59 0.53
C ALA A 323 -30.32 11.32 0.72
N ASP A 324 -30.01 10.47 1.71
CA ASP A 324 -30.75 9.25 2.05
C ASP A 324 -31.60 9.38 3.33
N GLY A 325 -31.59 10.55 3.93
CA GLY A 325 -32.39 10.88 5.13
C GLY A 325 -31.75 10.48 6.46
N ARG A 326 -30.48 10.02 6.46
CA ARG A 326 -29.70 9.78 7.70
C ARG A 326 -29.37 11.09 8.42
N ARG A 327 -29.02 10.98 9.71
CA ARG A 327 -28.41 12.09 10.46
C ARG A 327 -26.95 12.29 9.97
N MET A 328 -26.37 13.45 10.27
CA MET A 328 -25.01 13.82 9.86
C MET A 328 -23.94 12.84 10.41
N ASP A 329 -24.17 12.29 11.60
CA ASP A 329 -23.27 11.38 12.32
C ASP A 329 -23.63 9.89 12.17
N GLU A 330 -24.57 9.54 11.30
CA GLU A 330 -25.12 8.19 11.18
C GLU A 330 -24.43 7.37 10.08
N ILE A 331 -24.09 6.11 10.43
CA ILE A 331 -23.52 5.13 9.50
C ILE A 331 -24.66 4.38 8.80
N ARG A 332 -24.46 4.01 7.53
CA ARG A 332 -25.36 3.12 6.79
C ARG A 332 -25.48 1.76 7.48
N PRO A 333 -26.57 1.01 7.27
CA PRO A 333 -26.72 -0.34 7.82
C PRO A 333 -25.53 -1.24 7.48
N LEU A 334 -25.05 -2.00 8.47
CA LEU A 334 -23.92 -2.88 8.36
C LEU A 334 -24.36 -4.34 8.36
N SER A 335 -23.76 -5.16 7.50
CA SER A 335 -23.82 -6.62 7.59
C SER A 335 -22.47 -7.25 7.28
N THR A 336 -22.22 -8.41 7.88
CA THR A 336 -20.92 -9.11 7.80
C THR A 336 -21.15 -10.62 7.68
N ASP A 337 -20.40 -11.26 6.79
CA ASP A 337 -20.34 -12.71 6.65
C ASP A 337 -18.89 -13.17 6.53
N ILE A 338 -18.57 -14.34 7.07
CA ILE A 338 -17.27 -15.00 6.91
C ILE A 338 -17.44 -16.39 6.29
N ASP A 339 -16.37 -16.93 5.69
CA ASP A 339 -16.35 -18.26 5.05
C ASP A 339 -17.28 -18.43 3.86
N LEU A 340 -17.61 -17.33 3.19
CA LEU A 340 -18.45 -17.38 2.00
C LEU A 340 -17.86 -18.26 0.89
N LEU A 341 -16.52 -18.32 0.79
CA LEU A 341 -15.79 -19.08 -0.23
C LEU A 341 -15.08 -20.29 0.38
N PRO A 342 -15.57 -21.53 0.17
CA PRO A 342 -15.14 -22.70 0.92
C PRO A 342 -13.70 -23.17 0.61
N ARG A 343 -13.10 -22.74 -0.50
CA ARG A 343 -11.73 -23.13 -0.90
C ARG A 343 -10.67 -22.10 -0.58
N CYS A 344 -11.05 -20.86 -0.27
CA CYS A 344 -10.12 -19.82 0.15
C CYS A 344 -9.52 -20.14 1.53
N HIS A 345 -8.35 -19.59 1.81
CA HIS A 345 -7.72 -19.75 3.12
C HIS A 345 -8.44 -18.91 4.19
N GLY A 346 -9.03 -17.79 3.80
CA GLY A 346 -9.99 -17.00 4.56
C GLY A 346 -10.81 -16.16 3.60
N SER A 347 -12.08 -15.89 3.94
CA SER A 347 -12.92 -14.98 3.17
C SER A 347 -13.92 -14.27 4.06
N ALA A 348 -14.23 -13.02 3.72
CA ALA A 348 -15.23 -12.23 4.41
C ALA A 348 -15.95 -11.29 3.44
N LEU A 349 -17.23 -11.13 3.66
CA LEU A 349 -18.07 -10.15 2.98
C LEU A 349 -18.47 -9.07 3.98
N PHE A 350 -18.16 -7.84 3.66
CA PHE A 350 -18.56 -6.66 4.42
C PHE A 350 -19.46 -5.78 3.57
N THR A 351 -20.63 -5.46 4.10
CA THR A 351 -21.62 -4.61 3.43
C THR A 351 -21.96 -3.41 4.31
N ARG A 352 -21.92 -2.21 3.73
CA ARG A 352 -22.32 -0.95 4.33
C ARG A 352 -23.28 -0.23 3.39
N GLY A 353 -24.59 -0.34 3.64
CA GLY A 353 -25.62 0.09 2.69
C GLY A 353 -25.41 -0.52 1.31
N GLN A 354 -25.24 0.29 0.30
CA GLN A 354 -24.95 -0.11 -1.10
C GLN A 354 -23.44 -0.10 -1.40
N THR A 355 -22.60 -0.45 -0.44
CA THR A 355 -21.16 -0.65 -0.66
C THR A 355 -20.76 -2.00 -0.10
N GLN A 356 -20.25 -2.89 -0.95
CA GLN A 356 -19.97 -4.27 -0.61
C GLN A 356 -18.57 -4.68 -1.07
N SER A 357 -17.78 -5.24 -0.15
CA SER A 357 -16.43 -5.77 -0.40
C SER A 357 -16.34 -7.23 0.01
N LEU A 358 -15.96 -8.09 -0.92
CA LEU A 358 -15.60 -9.48 -0.69
C LEU A 358 -14.07 -9.58 -0.63
N ALA A 359 -13.53 -9.78 0.57
CA ALA A 359 -12.10 -9.98 0.76
C ALA A 359 -11.76 -11.47 0.87
N THR A 360 -10.66 -11.85 0.24
CA THR A 360 -10.09 -13.20 0.31
C THR A 360 -8.65 -13.15 0.77
N VAL A 361 -8.22 -14.16 1.52
CA VAL A 361 -6.85 -14.32 1.98
C VAL A 361 -6.24 -15.57 1.39
N THR A 362 -5.02 -15.45 0.90
CA THR A 362 -4.17 -16.57 0.50
C THR A 362 -2.87 -16.51 1.31
N LEU A 363 -2.52 -17.63 1.94
CA LEU A 363 -1.27 -17.83 2.66
C LEU A 363 -0.32 -18.65 1.79
N GLY A 364 0.89 -18.19 1.62
CA GLY A 364 1.96 -18.85 0.87
C GLY A 364 3.25 -19.00 1.67
N ALA A 365 4.23 -19.74 1.17
CA ALA A 365 5.56 -19.80 1.74
C ALA A 365 6.26 -18.43 1.68
N LEU A 366 7.24 -18.18 2.54
CA LEU A 366 7.99 -16.91 2.56
C LEU A 366 8.62 -16.60 1.21
N GLY A 367 9.18 -17.59 0.53
CA GLY A 367 9.74 -17.43 -0.82
C GLY A 367 8.75 -17.00 -1.92
N GLU A 368 7.43 -16.94 -1.62
CA GLU A 368 6.41 -16.45 -2.56
C GLU A 368 6.13 -14.94 -2.40
N HIS A 369 6.96 -14.22 -1.64
CA HIS A 369 6.88 -12.77 -1.51
C HIS A 369 7.01 -12.05 -2.86
N GLN A 370 6.46 -10.86 -2.95
CA GLN A 370 6.64 -10.02 -4.13
C GLN A 370 8.05 -9.45 -4.16
N ILE A 371 8.76 -9.65 -5.26
CA ILE A 371 10.07 -9.01 -5.50
C ILE A 371 9.82 -7.57 -5.94
N LEU A 372 10.48 -6.62 -5.28
CA LEU A 372 10.44 -5.19 -5.59
C LEU A 372 11.71 -4.79 -6.35
N ASP A 373 11.56 -4.47 -7.64
CA ASP A 373 12.65 -3.96 -8.49
C ASP A 373 12.43 -2.46 -8.73
N GLY A 374 12.60 -1.65 -7.68
CA GLY A 374 12.34 -0.21 -7.66
C GLY A 374 13.53 0.61 -7.18
N LEU A 375 13.27 1.90 -6.88
CA LEU A 375 14.27 2.85 -6.40
C LEU A 375 14.54 2.73 -4.90
N GLY A 376 13.62 2.11 -4.14
CA GLY A 376 13.74 1.95 -2.69
C GLY A 376 14.78 0.90 -2.28
N ILE A 377 15.01 0.84 -0.96
CA ILE A 377 15.89 -0.14 -0.33
C ILE A 377 15.21 -1.50 -0.11
N GLU A 378 13.88 -1.51 -0.01
CA GLU A 378 13.11 -2.74 0.10
C GLU A 378 13.16 -3.52 -1.22
N ASP A 379 13.48 -4.80 -1.16
CA ASP A 379 13.57 -5.71 -2.30
C ASP A 379 12.47 -6.78 -2.29
N ALA A 380 11.73 -6.90 -1.19
CA ALA A 380 10.70 -7.90 -0.99
C ALA A 380 9.50 -7.35 -0.21
N LYS A 381 8.32 -7.89 -0.51
CA LYS A 381 7.08 -7.53 0.14
C LYS A 381 6.29 -8.78 0.50
N ARG A 382 6.15 -9.06 1.79
CA ARG A 382 5.51 -10.25 2.36
C ARG A 382 4.00 -10.10 2.50
N PHE A 383 3.51 -8.91 2.81
CA PHE A 383 2.09 -8.60 2.91
C PHE A 383 1.64 -7.78 1.71
N MET A 384 0.59 -8.22 1.03
CA MET A 384 0.04 -7.57 -0.17
C MET A 384 -1.47 -7.44 -0.05
N LEU A 385 -2.01 -6.27 -0.43
CA LEU A 385 -3.44 -6.07 -0.59
C LEU A 385 -3.75 -5.54 -1.98
N HIS A 386 -4.49 -6.33 -2.75
CA HIS A 386 -4.96 -5.98 -4.08
C HIS A 386 -6.46 -5.64 -4.06
N TYR A 387 -6.82 -4.60 -4.77
CA TYR A 387 -8.17 -4.06 -4.84
C TYR A 387 -8.66 -4.06 -6.28
N ASN A 388 -9.84 -4.62 -6.53
CA ASN A 388 -10.48 -4.69 -7.83
C ASN A 388 -11.83 -3.99 -7.79
N PHE A 389 -12.07 -3.12 -8.78
CA PHE A 389 -13.30 -2.34 -8.92
C PHE A 389 -13.92 -2.57 -10.31
N PRO A 390 -14.66 -3.66 -10.50
CA PRO A 390 -15.28 -3.96 -11.80
C PRO A 390 -16.43 -2.99 -12.09
N PRO A 391 -16.71 -2.66 -13.36
CA PRO A 391 -17.77 -1.73 -13.76
C PRO A 391 -19.16 -2.10 -13.24
N PHE A 392 -19.47 -3.39 -13.13
CA PHE A 392 -20.76 -3.84 -12.61
C PHE A 392 -21.03 -3.41 -11.16
N SER A 393 -20.00 -3.07 -10.40
CA SER A 393 -20.14 -2.61 -9.00
C SER A 393 -20.91 -1.28 -8.87
N VAL A 394 -20.98 -0.52 -9.95
CA VAL A 394 -21.75 0.71 -10.06
C VAL A 394 -22.90 0.59 -11.09
N GLY A 395 -23.14 -0.61 -11.62
CA GLY A 395 -24.20 -0.87 -12.59
C GLY A 395 -23.87 -0.48 -14.03
N GLU A 396 -22.59 -0.28 -14.33
CA GLU A 396 -22.11 0.15 -15.65
C GLU A 396 -21.46 -0.98 -16.45
N THR A 397 -21.40 -0.79 -17.76
CA THR A 397 -20.51 -1.54 -18.65
C THR A 397 -19.23 -0.75 -18.87
N GLY A 398 -18.09 -1.42 -18.95
CA GLY A 398 -16.83 -0.72 -19.11
C GLY A 398 -15.67 -1.64 -19.52
N ARG A 399 -14.52 -1.03 -19.75
CA ARG A 399 -13.29 -1.76 -20.08
C ARG A 399 -12.83 -2.57 -18.87
N TYR A 400 -12.66 -3.85 -19.03
CA TYR A 400 -12.09 -4.76 -18.04
C TYR A 400 -10.63 -5.06 -18.41
N GLY A 401 -9.69 -4.80 -17.52
CA GLY A 401 -8.26 -4.95 -17.82
C GLY A 401 -7.37 -4.88 -16.57
N ALA A 402 -6.13 -4.46 -16.74
CA ALA A 402 -5.22 -4.27 -15.63
C ALA A 402 -5.72 -3.15 -14.69
N PRO A 403 -5.40 -3.22 -13.38
CA PRO A 403 -5.78 -2.20 -12.41
C PRO A 403 -5.38 -0.79 -12.85
N GLY A 404 -6.29 0.16 -12.73
CA GLY A 404 -6.04 1.57 -12.99
C GLY A 404 -5.41 2.27 -11.78
N ARG A 405 -5.04 3.54 -11.96
CA ARG A 405 -4.43 4.36 -10.89
C ARG A 405 -5.28 4.44 -9.62
N ARG A 406 -6.63 4.48 -9.75
CA ARG A 406 -7.55 4.52 -8.62
C ARG A 406 -7.52 3.22 -7.83
N GLU A 407 -7.53 2.08 -8.51
CA GLU A 407 -7.49 0.75 -7.89
C GLU A 407 -6.18 0.52 -7.13
N ILE A 408 -5.04 0.88 -7.72
CA ILE A 408 -3.72 0.83 -7.07
C ILE A 408 -3.72 1.72 -5.81
N GLY A 409 -4.26 2.93 -5.88
CA GLY A 409 -4.33 3.84 -4.73
C GLY A 409 -5.22 3.33 -3.60
N HIS A 410 -6.38 2.73 -3.91
CA HIS A 410 -7.28 2.15 -2.92
C HIS A 410 -6.68 0.90 -2.28
N GLY A 411 -6.01 0.05 -3.07
CA GLY A 411 -5.26 -1.10 -2.56
C GLY A 411 -4.16 -0.69 -1.59
N ALA A 412 -3.35 0.30 -1.96
CA ALA A 412 -2.28 0.82 -1.12
C ALA A 412 -2.77 1.41 0.21
N LEU A 413 -3.93 2.10 0.22
CA LEU A 413 -4.54 2.58 1.45
C LEU A 413 -4.97 1.42 2.36
N GLY A 414 -5.63 0.39 1.81
CA GLY A 414 -6.05 -0.79 2.55
C GLY A 414 -4.85 -1.57 3.11
N GLU A 415 -3.80 -1.72 2.31
CA GLU A 415 -2.55 -2.36 2.72
C GLU A 415 -1.88 -1.60 3.88
N ARG A 416 -1.72 -0.29 3.74
CA ARG A 416 -1.15 0.57 4.79
C ARG A 416 -1.96 0.47 6.09
N ALA A 417 -3.28 0.49 6.01
CA ALA A 417 -4.15 0.41 7.18
C ALA A 417 -4.02 -0.90 7.95
N LEU A 418 -3.76 -2.01 7.26
CA LEU A 418 -3.66 -3.34 7.86
C LEU A 418 -2.22 -3.74 8.20
N SER A 419 -1.20 -3.18 7.54
CA SER A 419 0.21 -3.58 7.70
C SER A 419 0.68 -3.57 9.16
N TYR A 420 0.24 -2.57 9.95
CA TYR A 420 0.65 -2.47 11.35
C TYR A 420 0.15 -3.64 12.22
N VAL A 421 -1.00 -4.20 11.91
CA VAL A 421 -1.59 -5.30 12.71
C VAL A 421 -1.16 -6.68 12.23
N ILE A 422 -0.47 -6.79 11.10
CA ILE A 422 0.09 -8.04 10.60
C ILE A 422 1.19 -8.53 11.57
N PRO A 423 1.20 -9.82 11.94
CA PRO A 423 2.25 -10.39 12.78
C PRO A 423 3.61 -10.35 12.10
N SER A 424 4.69 -10.37 12.89
CA SER A 424 6.04 -10.47 12.36
C SER A 424 6.27 -11.78 11.61
N GLU A 425 7.35 -11.86 10.87
CA GLU A 425 7.71 -13.09 10.16
C GLU A 425 8.06 -14.24 11.10
N GLU A 426 8.66 -13.91 12.23
CA GLU A 426 9.00 -14.89 13.27
C GLU A 426 7.75 -15.48 13.94
N GLU A 427 6.71 -14.65 14.13
CA GLU A 427 5.44 -15.07 14.74
C GLU A 427 4.56 -15.84 13.76
N PHE A 428 4.56 -15.45 12.48
CA PHE A 428 3.71 -16.05 11.45
C PHE A 428 4.44 -16.09 10.11
N PRO A 429 5.22 -17.15 9.83
CA PRO A 429 6.15 -17.23 8.69
C PRO A 429 5.44 -17.53 7.36
N TYR A 430 4.55 -16.65 6.93
CA TYR A 430 3.83 -16.75 5.66
C TYR A 430 3.94 -15.46 4.86
N THR A 431 3.98 -15.60 3.55
CA THR A 431 3.55 -14.54 2.64
C THR A 431 2.03 -14.46 2.65
N ILE A 432 1.49 -13.27 2.84
CA ILE A 432 0.05 -13.03 3.00
C ILE A 432 -0.44 -12.16 1.85
N ARG A 433 -1.40 -12.66 1.08
CA ARG A 433 -2.07 -11.89 0.03
C ARG A 433 -3.54 -11.74 0.33
N VAL A 434 -4.00 -10.50 0.46
CA VAL A 434 -5.42 -10.13 0.53
C VAL A 434 -5.87 -9.64 -0.84
N VAL A 435 -7.02 -10.08 -1.31
CA VAL A 435 -7.65 -9.53 -2.52
C VAL A 435 -9.06 -9.09 -2.15
N SER A 436 -9.37 -7.84 -2.44
CA SER A 436 -10.70 -7.25 -2.25
C SER A 436 -11.39 -7.06 -3.59
N GLU A 437 -12.52 -7.75 -3.77
CA GLU A 437 -13.43 -7.59 -4.91
C GLU A 437 -14.60 -6.68 -4.49
N ILE A 438 -14.75 -5.54 -5.15
CA ILE A 438 -15.88 -4.65 -4.89
C ILE A 438 -17.08 -5.14 -5.71
N LEU A 439 -18.12 -5.61 -5.01
CA LEU A 439 -19.32 -6.17 -5.64
C LEU A 439 -20.40 -5.12 -5.86
N GLU A 440 -20.45 -4.11 -4.99
CA GLU A 440 -21.36 -2.97 -5.08
C GLU A 440 -20.69 -1.73 -4.51
N SER A 441 -20.94 -0.54 -5.08
CA SER A 441 -20.36 0.72 -4.59
C SER A 441 -21.35 1.90 -4.62
N ASN A 442 -21.44 2.57 -3.47
CA ASN A 442 -22.03 3.88 -3.31
C ASN A 442 -21.19 4.73 -2.34
N GLY A 443 -19.92 4.94 -2.73
CA GLY A 443 -18.94 5.69 -1.96
C GLY A 443 -18.15 4.84 -0.95
N SER A 444 -16.89 5.20 -0.79
CA SER A 444 -15.93 4.68 0.20
C SER A 444 -15.73 3.17 0.21
N SER A 445 -15.58 2.58 -0.97
CA SER A 445 -15.28 1.14 -1.13
C SER A 445 -13.92 0.73 -0.55
N SER A 446 -12.93 1.63 -0.52
CA SER A 446 -11.63 1.36 0.11
C SER A 446 -11.74 1.12 1.63
N GLN A 447 -12.65 1.81 2.31
CA GLN A 447 -12.88 1.59 3.74
C GLN A 447 -13.65 0.27 3.99
N ALA A 448 -14.56 -0.11 3.11
CA ALA A 448 -15.17 -1.44 3.12
C ALA A 448 -14.13 -2.55 2.92
N THR A 449 -13.13 -2.32 2.05
CA THR A 449 -11.99 -3.22 1.85
C THR A 449 -11.19 -3.45 3.14
N ILE A 450 -10.93 -2.41 3.93
CA ILE A 450 -10.22 -2.53 5.21
C ILE A 450 -11.03 -3.40 6.19
N CYS A 451 -12.34 -3.14 6.29
CA CYS A 451 -13.23 -3.91 7.16
C CYS A 451 -13.36 -5.38 6.74
N ALA A 452 -13.54 -5.65 5.44
CA ALA A 452 -13.57 -7.01 4.91
C ALA A 452 -12.22 -7.72 5.06
N GLY A 453 -11.11 -7.00 4.79
CA GLY A 453 -9.74 -7.50 4.88
C GLY A 453 -9.37 -7.93 6.30
N THR A 454 -9.70 -7.14 7.31
CA THR A 454 -9.46 -7.48 8.72
C THR A 454 -10.20 -8.77 9.11
N MET A 455 -11.49 -8.91 8.73
CA MET A 455 -12.27 -10.13 9.00
C MET A 455 -11.74 -11.34 8.24
N ALA A 456 -11.35 -11.18 6.98
CA ALA A 456 -10.80 -12.25 6.16
C ALA A 456 -9.44 -12.75 6.71
N LEU A 457 -8.58 -11.87 7.21
CA LEU A 457 -7.33 -12.20 7.88
C LEU A 457 -7.59 -13.02 9.16
N MET A 458 -8.53 -12.57 9.99
CA MET A 458 -8.93 -13.30 11.22
C MET A 458 -9.53 -14.67 10.88
N ALA A 459 -10.38 -14.76 9.86
CA ALA A 459 -10.97 -16.00 9.37
C ALA A 459 -9.93 -16.97 8.77
N ALA A 460 -8.82 -16.44 8.23
CA ALA A 460 -7.70 -17.23 7.72
C ALA A 460 -6.79 -17.81 8.83
N GLY A 461 -6.98 -17.40 10.08
CA GLY A 461 -6.09 -17.76 11.19
C GLY A 461 -4.80 -16.92 11.25
N VAL A 462 -4.75 -15.78 10.57
CA VAL A 462 -3.65 -14.83 10.73
C VAL A 462 -3.77 -14.15 12.08
N PRO A 463 -2.79 -14.28 12.99
CA PRO A 463 -2.87 -13.73 14.34
C PRO A 463 -2.59 -12.20 14.33
N ILE A 464 -3.49 -11.44 13.66
CA ILE A 464 -3.39 -9.98 13.66
C ILE A 464 -3.49 -9.45 15.09
N LYS A 465 -2.75 -8.37 15.37
CA LYS A 465 -2.66 -7.79 16.73
C LYS A 465 -4.02 -7.32 17.24
N LYS A 466 -4.81 -6.68 16.38
CA LYS A 466 -6.14 -6.13 16.65
C LYS A 466 -6.94 -5.97 15.36
N PRO A 467 -8.27 -6.01 15.41
CA PRO A 467 -9.10 -5.67 14.24
C PRO A 467 -8.99 -4.18 13.89
N VAL A 468 -9.07 -3.90 12.59
CA VAL A 468 -9.03 -2.55 12.04
C VAL A 468 -10.36 -2.27 11.33
N ALA A 469 -10.94 -1.10 11.56
CA ALA A 469 -12.08 -0.59 10.80
C ALA A 469 -11.73 0.73 10.11
N GLY A 470 -12.40 0.99 9.01
CA GLY A 470 -12.23 2.22 8.25
C GLY A 470 -13.56 2.90 7.95
N ILE A 471 -13.54 4.23 7.94
CA ILE A 471 -14.68 5.10 7.64
C ILE A 471 -14.24 6.27 6.77
N ALA A 472 -15.15 6.81 5.95
CA ALA A 472 -14.96 8.06 5.22
C ALA A 472 -15.87 9.14 5.78
N MET A 473 -15.24 10.27 6.08
CA MET A 473 -15.88 11.51 6.50
C MET A 473 -15.94 12.46 5.32
N GLY A 474 -16.96 13.29 5.27
CA GLY A 474 -17.08 14.36 4.28
C GLY A 474 -17.22 15.71 4.92
N LEU A 475 -16.92 16.74 4.14
CA LEU A 475 -17.20 18.13 4.47
C LEU A 475 -18.01 18.74 3.34
N ILE A 476 -19.06 19.44 3.68
CA ILE A 476 -19.82 20.27 2.74
C ILE A 476 -19.89 21.67 3.32
N THR A 477 -19.42 22.65 2.58
CA THR A 477 -19.51 24.07 2.93
C THR A 477 -20.60 24.74 2.09
N HIS A 478 -21.27 25.73 2.66
CA HIS A 478 -22.21 26.56 1.92
C HIS A 478 -22.25 27.96 2.56
N GLU A 479 -21.82 28.97 1.81
CA GLU A 479 -21.59 30.33 2.35
C GLU A 479 -20.58 30.29 3.51
N ASP A 480 -20.95 30.79 4.69
CA ASP A 480 -20.11 30.81 5.90
C ASP A 480 -20.33 29.58 6.82
N ASP A 481 -21.21 28.65 6.44
CA ASP A 481 -21.54 27.45 7.20
C ASP A 481 -20.89 26.18 6.64
N TYR A 482 -20.72 25.19 7.48
CA TYR A 482 -20.24 23.86 7.06
C TYR A 482 -20.97 22.73 7.79
N THR A 483 -20.85 21.54 7.24
CA THR A 483 -21.35 20.30 7.86
C THR A 483 -20.37 19.16 7.62
N ILE A 484 -20.02 18.44 8.69
CA ILE A 484 -19.23 17.23 8.60
C ILE A 484 -20.17 16.03 8.53
N LEU A 485 -19.94 15.14 7.57
CA LEU A 485 -20.74 13.95 7.33
C LEU A 485 -19.94 12.70 7.69
N THR A 486 -20.56 11.81 8.46
CA THR A 486 -20.02 10.47 8.72
C THR A 486 -20.53 9.48 7.68
N ASP A 487 -19.68 8.63 7.15
CA ASP A 487 -20.00 7.62 6.14
C ASP A 487 -20.64 8.24 4.89
N ILE A 488 -19.80 8.96 4.13
CA ILE A 488 -20.26 9.60 2.89
C ILE A 488 -20.59 8.57 1.81
N GLN A 489 -21.63 8.87 1.04
CA GLN A 489 -21.98 8.14 -0.17
C GLN A 489 -21.51 8.88 -1.44
N GLY A 490 -21.67 8.23 -2.60
CA GLY A 490 -21.13 8.73 -3.87
C GLY A 490 -21.49 10.16 -4.21
N MET A 491 -22.74 10.58 -4.04
CA MET A 491 -23.18 11.97 -4.28
C MET A 491 -22.53 12.94 -3.30
N GLU A 492 -22.39 12.57 -2.03
CA GLU A 492 -21.78 13.39 -0.99
C GLU A 492 -20.25 13.51 -1.17
N ASP A 493 -19.60 12.47 -1.73
CA ASP A 493 -18.21 12.55 -2.18
C ASP A 493 -18.08 13.44 -3.42
N HIS A 494 -18.93 13.27 -4.41
CA HIS A 494 -18.85 14.01 -5.69
C HIS A 494 -19.11 15.51 -5.51
N LEU A 495 -20.18 15.88 -4.81
CA LEU A 495 -20.61 17.27 -4.59
C LEU A 495 -20.03 17.90 -3.30
N GLY A 496 -19.30 17.16 -2.49
CA GLY A 496 -18.68 17.63 -1.25
C GLY A 496 -17.29 18.24 -1.48
N ASP A 497 -16.76 18.84 -0.41
CA ASP A 497 -15.50 19.58 -0.40
C ASP A 497 -14.31 18.77 0.12
N MET A 498 -14.57 17.71 0.88
CA MET A 498 -13.54 16.85 1.47
C MET A 498 -13.99 15.39 1.44
N ASP A 499 -13.06 14.51 1.09
CA ASP A 499 -13.10 13.06 1.32
C ASP A 499 -11.99 12.71 2.30
N PHE A 500 -12.35 12.41 3.54
CA PHE A 500 -11.41 12.14 4.62
C PHE A 500 -11.59 10.73 5.15
N LYS A 501 -10.67 9.85 4.79
CA LYS A 501 -10.66 8.43 5.13
C LYS A 501 -9.80 8.20 6.37
N VAL A 502 -10.38 7.57 7.38
CA VAL A 502 -9.73 7.27 8.66
C VAL A 502 -9.87 5.78 8.96
N ALA A 503 -8.76 5.10 9.11
CA ALA A 503 -8.72 3.70 9.52
C ALA A 503 -7.93 3.54 10.82
N GLY A 504 -8.32 2.56 11.64
CA GLY A 504 -7.60 2.27 12.88
C GLY A 504 -8.27 1.19 13.73
N THR A 505 -7.57 0.84 14.80
CA THR A 505 -8.03 -0.04 15.87
C THR A 505 -8.82 0.77 16.92
N ARG A 506 -9.16 0.15 18.05
CA ARG A 506 -9.72 0.88 19.20
C ARG A 506 -8.71 1.80 19.88
N ASP A 507 -7.42 1.50 19.78
CA ASP A 507 -6.37 2.23 20.49
C ASP A 507 -5.83 3.43 19.70
N GLY A 508 -5.93 3.40 18.37
CA GLY A 508 -5.46 4.52 17.55
C GLY A 508 -5.61 4.33 16.05
N ILE A 509 -5.12 5.30 15.32
CA ILE A 509 -5.16 5.39 13.88
C ILE A 509 -4.04 4.52 13.28
N THR A 510 -4.36 3.78 12.21
CA THR A 510 -3.39 3.03 11.42
C THR A 510 -3.21 3.60 10.01
N ALA A 511 -4.20 4.30 9.47
CA ALA A 511 -4.05 5.04 8.21
C ALA A 511 -5.01 6.23 8.11
N LEU A 512 -4.54 7.29 7.45
CA LEU A 512 -5.33 8.44 7.02
C LEU A 512 -5.12 8.70 5.54
N GLN A 513 -6.18 9.16 4.86
CA GLN A 513 -6.09 9.76 3.54
C GLN A 513 -7.13 10.87 3.42
N MET A 514 -6.70 12.05 2.98
CA MET A 514 -7.58 13.20 2.78
C MET A 514 -7.35 13.83 1.43
N ASP A 515 -8.45 14.08 0.74
CA ASP A 515 -8.54 14.85 -0.48
C ASP A 515 -9.48 16.03 -0.27
N ILE A 516 -9.05 17.23 -0.64
CA ILE A 516 -9.84 18.46 -0.52
C ILE A 516 -10.01 19.06 -1.90
N LYS A 517 -11.21 19.61 -2.15
CA LYS A 517 -11.58 20.26 -3.42
C LYS A 517 -11.70 21.77 -3.30
N ILE A 518 -11.50 22.31 -2.10
CA ILE A 518 -11.49 23.75 -1.77
C ILE A 518 -10.07 24.18 -1.36
N ASP A 519 -9.88 25.46 -1.10
CA ASP A 519 -8.55 26.04 -0.79
C ASP A 519 -7.91 25.48 0.48
N GLY A 520 -8.67 24.77 1.29
CA GLY A 520 -8.18 24.02 2.47
C GLY A 520 -9.13 24.09 3.66
N ILE A 521 -8.77 23.40 4.73
CA ILE A 521 -9.55 23.31 5.96
C ILE A 521 -8.73 23.72 7.17
N ASN A 522 -9.41 24.21 8.21
CA ASN A 522 -8.79 24.65 9.44
C ASN A 522 -8.64 23.52 10.47
N ARG A 523 -7.95 23.81 11.57
CA ARG A 523 -7.68 22.85 12.65
C ARG A 523 -8.95 22.34 13.33
N GLU A 524 -9.96 23.21 13.51
CA GLU A 524 -11.20 22.88 14.19
C GLU A 524 -12.01 21.85 13.40
N ILE A 525 -12.14 22.02 12.10
CA ILE A 525 -12.81 21.06 11.18
C ILE A 525 -12.10 19.71 11.21
N LEU A 526 -10.75 19.68 11.15
CA LEU A 526 -9.97 18.45 11.24
C LEU A 526 -10.20 17.73 12.57
N LYS A 527 -10.21 18.47 13.68
CA LYS A 527 -10.46 17.91 15.01
C LYS A 527 -11.84 17.30 15.14
N GLU A 528 -12.85 17.99 14.64
CA GLU A 528 -14.25 17.51 14.67
C GLU A 528 -14.41 16.26 13.79
N ALA A 529 -13.84 16.27 12.57
CA ALA A 529 -13.89 15.14 11.65
C ALA A 529 -13.20 13.89 12.23
N LEU A 530 -12.04 14.05 12.87
CA LEU A 530 -11.32 12.96 13.55
C LEU A 530 -12.13 12.39 14.72
N ALA A 531 -12.76 13.24 15.53
CA ALA A 531 -13.59 12.81 16.65
C ALA A 531 -14.82 12.01 16.19
N GLN A 532 -15.50 12.47 15.13
CA GLN A 532 -16.64 11.76 14.54
C GLN A 532 -16.18 10.43 13.89
N ALA A 533 -15.04 10.43 13.21
CA ALA A 533 -14.45 9.22 12.62
C ALA A 533 -14.12 8.16 13.69
N LYS A 534 -13.61 8.57 14.85
CA LYS A 534 -13.34 7.66 15.99
C LYS A 534 -14.60 6.96 16.45
N LYS A 535 -15.68 7.72 16.66
CA LYS A 535 -16.99 7.17 17.06
C LYS A 535 -17.48 6.15 16.03
N ALA A 536 -17.45 6.50 14.75
CA ALA A 536 -17.90 5.64 13.67
C ALA A 536 -17.07 4.36 13.55
N ARG A 537 -15.73 4.44 13.69
CA ARG A 537 -14.85 3.26 13.70
C ARG A 537 -15.22 2.29 14.82
N PHE A 538 -15.52 2.80 16.00
CA PHE A 538 -15.91 1.96 17.15
C PHE A 538 -17.23 1.23 16.91
N GLU A 539 -18.21 1.90 16.31
CA GLU A 539 -19.49 1.26 15.93
C GLU A 539 -19.28 0.15 14.89
N ILE A 540 -18.37 0.35 13.91
CA ILE A 540 -18.03 -0.67 12.92
C ILE A 540 -17.27 -1.83 13.57
N LEU A 541 -16.31 -1.56 14.45
CA LEU A 541 -15.58 -2.59 15.20
C LEU A 541 -16.51 -3.44 16.05
N ASP A 542 -17.55 -2.85 16.68
CA ASP A 542 -18.54 -3.61 17.43
C ASP A 542 -19.30 -4.64 16.57
N VAL A 543 -19.53 -4.33 15.28
CA VAL A 543 -20.16 -5.25 14.33
C VAL A 543 -19.19 -6.32 13.87
N ILE A 544 -17.94 -5.96 13.57
CA ILE A 544 -16.88 -6.90 13.18
C ILE A 544 -16.64 -7.91 14.30
N GLU A 545 -16.47 -7.43 15.54
CA GLU A 545 -16.17 -8.29 16.70
C GLU A 545 -17.34 -9.20 17.09
N LYS A 546 -18.59 -8.83 16.78
CA LYS A 546 -19.74 -9.75 16.92
C LYS A 546 -19.70 -10.90 15.92
N GLN A 547 -19.14 -10.69 14.73
CA GLN A 547 -19.01 -11.71 13.69
C GLN A 547 -17.80 -12.61 13.95
N ILE A 548 -16.66 -12.00 14.29
CA ILE A 548 -15.41 -12.67 14.63
C ILE A 548 -14.64 -11.81 15.64
N ASP A 549 -14.49 -12.30 16.87
CA ASP A 549 -13.89 -11.56 17.99
C ASP A 549 -12.38 -11.75 18.11
N LYS A 550 -11.85 -12.84 17.57
CA LYS A 550 -10.43 -13.18 17.56
C LYS A 550 -10.05 -13.96 16.31
N PRO A 551 -8.79 -13.91 15.89
CA PRO A 551 -8.28 -14.78 14.83
C PRO A 551 -8.52 -16.26 15.18
N ARG A 552 -8.78 -17.08 14.16
CA ARG A 552 -8.86 -18.54 14.33
C ARG A 552 -7.55 -19.10 14.83
N GLU A 553 -7.62 -20.16 15.63
CA GLU A 553 -6.45 -20.79 16.26
C GLU A 553 -5.57 -21.54 15.23
N ASP A 554 -6.14 -22.03 14.14
CA ASP A 554 -5.42 -22.73 13.07
C ASP A 554 -5.80 -22.14 11.70
N VAL A 555 -4.89 -22.28 10.76
CA VAL A 555 -5.13 -21.91 9.36
C VAL A 555 -6.12 -22.86 8.71
N SER A 556 -6.76 -22.41 7.61
CA SER A 556 -7.68 -23.24 6.83
C SER A 556 -7.05 -24.60 6.47
N LYS A 557 -7.88 -25.63 6.39
CA LYS A 557 -7.44 -26.96 5.91
C LYS A 557 -6.85 -26.97 4.50
N TYR A 558 -7.12 -25.92 3.73
CA TYR A 558 -6.59 -25.73 2.37
C TYR A 558 -5.32 -24.88 2.35
N ALA A 559 -5.03 -24.16 3.45
CA ALA A 559 -3.79 -23.41 3.59
C ALA A 559 -2.61 -24.35 3.90
N PRO A 560 -1.39 -24.03 3.46
CA PRO A 560 -0.22 -24.76 3.88
C PRO A 560 -0.03 -24.61 5.39
N LYS A 561 0.21 -25.73 6.09
CA LYS A 561 0.67 -25.76 7.48
C LYS A 561 2.17 -25.62 7.51
N THR A 562 2.72 -25.20 8.64
CA THR A 562 4.17 -25.01 8.80
C THR A 562 4.76 -25.87 9.90
N GLU A 563 6.04 -26.17 9.78
CA GLU A 563 6.94 -26.64 10.83
C GLU A 563 8.21 -25.79 10.77
N VAL A 564 8.61 -25.24 11.92
CA VAL A 564 9.80 -24.38 12.03
C VAL A 564 10.75 -24.96 13.05
N PHE A 565 12.02 -25.11 12.68
CA PHE A 565 13.08 -25.54 13.60
C PHE A 565 14.44 -24.98 13.15
N MET A 566 15.41 -25.03 14.07
CA MET A 566 16.77 -24.56 13.80
C MET A 566 17.70 -25.76 13.51
N ILE A 567 18.62 -25.56 12.57
CA ILE A 567 19.79 -26.42 12.36
C ILE A 567 21.05 -25.59 12.49
N ASN A 568 22.21 -26.24 12.65
CA ASN A 568 23.47 -25.50 12.60
C ASN A 568 23.66 -24.88 11.22
N PRO A 569 23.93 -23.54 11.11
CA PRO A 569 24.17 -22.88 9.82
C PRO A 569 25.23 -23.55 8.93
N ASP A 570 26.26 -24.15 9.54
CA ASP A 570 27.30 -24.89 8.79
C ASP A 570 26.74 -26.12 8.04
N LYS A 571 25.58 -26.64 8.47
CA LYS A 571 24.87 -27.79 7.89
C LYS A 571 23.93 -27.43 6.73
N ILE A 572 23.64 -26.17 6.53
CA ILE A 572 22.75 -25.71 5.43
C ILE A 572 23.28 -26.25 4.09
N LYS A 573 24.59 -26.20 3.86
CA LYS A 573 25.22 -26.69 2.63
C LYS A 573 25.02 -28.19 2.42
N ASP A 574 24.98 -28.98 3.51
CA ASP A 574 24.75 -30.42 3.45
C ASP A 574 23.28 -30.72 3.09
N VAL A 575 22.35 -29.95 3.65
CA VAL A 575 20.91 -30.06 3.36
C VAL A 575 20.58 -29.61 1.92
N ILE A 576 21.17 -28.53 1.45
CA ILE A 576 20.98 -28.07 0.07
C ILE A 576 21.63 -29.04 -0.93
N GLY A 577 22.84 -29.49 -0.63
CA GLY A 577 23.64 -30.33 -1.52
C GLY A 577 24.23 -29.54 -2.69
N ARG A 578 25.08 -30.21 -3.50
CA ARG A 578 25.71 -29.58 -4.65
C ARG A 578 24.69 -29.16 -5.70
N GLY A 579 24.59 -27.83 -5.95
CA GLY A 579 23.64 -27.29 -6.91
C GLY A 579 22.16 -27.52 -6.55
N GLY A 580 21.83 -27.74 -5.28
CA GLY A 580 20.47 -27.99 -4.82
C GLY A 580 19.99 -29.45 -4.96
N GLU A 581 20.87 -30.38 -5.29
CA GLU A 581 20.51 -31.77 -5.58
C GLU A 581 19.87 -32.48 -4.37
N MET A 582 20.41 -32.27 -3.16
CA MET A 582 19.92 -32.94 -1.97
C MET A 582 18.54 -32.46 -1.55
N ILE A 583 18.33 -31.14 -1.49
CA ILE A 583 17.02 -30.59 -1.14
C ILE A 583 15.95 -30.95 -2.19
N THR A 584 16.31 -30.94 -3.47
CA THR A 584 15.43 -31.41 -4.56
C THR A 584 15.00 -32.87 -4.31
N LYS A 585 15.95 -33.74 -3.98
CA LYS A 585 15.67 -35.14 -3.69
C LYS A 585 14.75 -35.30 -2.49
N ILE A 586 14.98 -34.55 -1.42
CA ILE A 586 14.12 -34.57 -0.22
C ILE A 586 12.69 -34.17 -0.59
N ILE A 587 12.52 -33.07 -1.34
CA ILE A 587 11.21 -32.59 -1.77
C ILE A 587 10.46 -33.66 -2.57
N LEU A 588 11.10 -34.26 -3.57
CA LEU A 588 10.48 -35.24 -4.44
C LEU A 588 10.09 -36.53 -3.68
N GLU A 589 11.01 -37.05 -2.85
CA GLU A 589 10.80 -38.29 -2.08
C GLU A 589 9.71 -38.11 -1.00
N CYS A 590 9.76 -37.01 -0.23
CA CYS A 590 8.84 -36.80 0.87
C CYS A 590 7.41 -36.46 0.40
N SER A 591 7.28 -35.78 -0.73
CA SER A 591 5.98 -35.45 -1.32
C SER A 591 5.43 -36.50 -2.26
N ASN A 592 6.28 -37.46 -2.68
CA ASN A 592 5.95 -38.47 -3.71
C ASN A 592 5.50 -37.82 -5.03
N VAL A 593 6.26 -36.83 -5.50
CA VAL A 593 6.02 -36.09 -6.75
C VAL A 593 7.21 -36.25 -7.70
N ASN A 594 7.03 -35.96 -8.99
CA ASN A 594 8.07 -36.12 -10.01
C ASN A 594 8.82 -34.81 -10.32
N THR A 595 8.34 -33.69 -9.84
CA THR A 595 8.96 -32.36 -10.05
C THR A 595 8.71 -31.46 -8.86
N VAL A 596 9.67 -30.59 -8.56
CA VAL A 596 9.56 -29.57 -7.48
C VAL A 596 8.51 -28.50 -7.77
N ASN A 597 8.07 -28.38 -9.02
CA ASN A 597 7.01 -27.45 -9.44
C ASN A 597 5.61 -28.07 -9.36
N ASP A 598 5.47 -29.32 -8.86
CA ASP A 598 4.17 -29.92 -8.61
C ASP A 598 3.43 -29.16 -7.51
N ILE A 599 2.13 -28.97 -7.66
CA ILE A 599 1.28 -28.28 -6.67
C ILE A 599 1.28 -28.98 -5.29
N ASN A 600 1.55 -30.28 -5.27
CA ASN A 600 1.65 -31.08 -4.07
C ASN A 600 3.08 -31.25 -3.56
N ALA A 601 4.06 -30.56 -4.13
CA ALA A 601 5.43 -30.57 -3.64
C ALA A 601 5.52 -29.80 -2.32
N VAL A 602 6.20 -30.38 -1.33
CA VAL A 602 6.53 -29.68 -0.08
C VAL A 602 7.46 -28.48 -0.40
N LYS A 603 7.19 -27.33 0.21
CA LYS A 603 8.07 -26.17 0.11
C LYS A 603 8.94 -26.10 1.36
N VAL A 604 10.22 -25.79 1.15
CA VAL A 604 11.22 -25.70 2.22
C VAL A 604 12.02 -24.42 2.00
N ASP A 605 11.92 -23.52 2.98
CA ASP A 605 12.75 -22.32 3.06
C ASP A 605 13.88 -22.56 4.07
N LEU A 606 15.10 -22.17 3.71
CA LEU A 606 16.33 -22.32 4.49
C LEU A 606 16.99 -20.95 4.61
N GLU A 607 16.97 -20.39 5.82
CA GLU A 607 17.57 -19.10 6.12
C GLU A 607 19.04 -19.23 6.50
N ASP A 608 19.82 -18.19 6.27
CA ASP A 608 21.26 -18.18 6.54
C ASP A 608 21.62 -18.37 8.02
N ASP A 609 20.70 -18.07 8.93
CA ASP A 609 20.85 -18.28 10.37
C ASP A 609 20.62 -19.74 10.82
N GLY A 610 20.20 -20.62 9.90
CA GLY A 610 19.89 -22.02 10.15
C GLY A 610 18.41 -22.29 10.41
N ARG A 611 17.52 -21.33 10.30
CA ARG A 611 16.07 -21.51 10.40
C ARG A 611 15.56 -22.28 9.19
N VAL A 612 14.86 -23.37 9.44
CA VAL A 612 14.20 -24.22 8.44
C VAL A 612 12.71 -24.06 8.59
N ILE A 613 12.02 -23.74 7.50
CA ILE A 613 10.57 -23.62 7.47
C ILE A 613 10.04 -24.55 6.38
N ILE A 614 9.13 -25.44 6.76
CA ILE A 614 8.53 -26.44 5.87
C ILE A 614 7.03 -26.15 5.73
N TYR A 615 6.53 -26.12 4.50
CA TYR A 615 5.13 -25.83 4.20
C TYR A 615 4.49 -26.96 3.38
N HIS A 616 3.38 -27.49 3.87
CA HIS A 616 2.53 -28.41 3.12
C HIS A 616 1.12 -28.49 3.74
N THR A 617 0.10 -28.84 2.97
CA THR A 617 -1.27 -29.06 3.49
C THR A 617 -1.39 -30.32 4.33
N ASP A 618 -0.58 -31.34 4.04
CA ASP A 618 -0.52 -32.62 4.75
C ASP A 618 0.60 -32.63 5.80
N ARG A 619 0.24 -32.82 7.07
CA ARG A 619 1.15 -32.86 8.21
C ARG A 619 2.16 -34.02 8.16
N ASP A 620 1.77 -35.16 7.59
CA ASP A 620 2.67 -36.31 7.46
C ASP A 620 3.80 -36.04 6.47
N VAL A 621 3.55 -35.28 5.41
CA VAL A 621 4.59 -34.83 4.47
C VAL A 621 5.57 -33.91 5.19
N ILE A 622 5.06 -32.95 5.98
CA ILE A 622 5.89 -32.04 6.77
C ILE A 622 6.79 -32.82 7.72
N ASN A 623 6.23 -33.75 8.48
CA ASN A 623 6.97 -34.54 9.47
C ASN A 623 8.09 -35.35 8.80
N ARG A 624 7.79 -36.07 7.69
CA ARG A 624 8.81 -36.82 6.95
C ARG A 624 9.93 -35.92 6.43
N THR A 625 9.57 -34.72 5.95
CA THR A 625 10.56 -33.75 5.43
C THR A 625 11.42 -33.21 6.58
N ALA A 626 10.82 -32.86 7.69
CA ALA A 626 11.51 -32.39 8.89
C ALA A 626 12.48 -33.44 9.43
N ASP A 627 12.02 -34.69 9.58
CA ASP A 627 12.87 -35.79 10.05
C ASP A 627 14.07 -36.00 9.12
N ARG A 628 13.84 -35.97 7.79
CA ARG A 628 14.89 -36.15 6.81
C ARG A 628 15.95 -35.04 6.85
N ILE A 629 15.52 -33.77 7.03
CA ILE A 629 16.42 -32.63 7.18
C ILE A 629 17.19 -32.71 8.50
N LYS A 630 16.50 -33.01 9.61
CA LYS A 630 17.11 -33.19 10.94
C LYS A 630 18.14 -34.31 10.95
N ASP A 631 17.91 -35.40 10.23
CA ASP A 631 18.87 -36.51 10.11
C ASP A 631 20.15 -36.06 9.36
N ILE A 632 20.03 -35.28 8.29
CA ILE A 632 21.20 -34.76 7.53
C ILE A 632 21.98 -33.73 8.36
N ALA A 633 21.25 -32.85 9.07
CA ALA A 633 21.83 -31.78 9.90
C ALA A 633 22.29 -32.27 11.28
N ARG A 634 22.12 -33.58 11.59
CA ARG A 634 22.39 -34.15 12.89
C ARG A 634 23.86 -33.98 13.31
N GLU A 635 24.08 -33.54 14.53
CA GLU A 635 25.39 -33.34 15.12
C GLU A 635 25.61 -34.25 16.33
N VAL A 636 26.86 -34.50 16.61
CA VAL A 636 27.26 -35.27 17.78
C VAL A 636 27.33 -34.35 18.98
N GLU A 637 26.50 -34.58 19.97
CA GLU A 637 26.54 -33.87 21.24
C GLU A 637 27.66 -34.47 22.14
N ILE A 638 28.66 -33.64 22.42
CA ILE A 638 29.74 -34.05 23.31
C ILE A 638 29.20 -34.33 24.72
N GLY A 639 29.63 -35.44 25.30
CA GLY A 639 29.15 -35.93 26.62
C GLY A 639 27.94 -36.84 26.53
N LYS A 640 27.32 -37.02 25.37
CA LYS A 640 26.19 -37.93 25.15
C LYS A 640 26.67 -39.33 24.76
N THR A 641 25.90 -40.32 25.16
CA THR A 641 26.16 -41.72 24.86
C THR A 641 25.46 -42.15 23.58
N TYR A 642 26.17 -42.85 22.71
CA TYR A 642 25.71 -43.36 21.43
C TYR A 642 25.92 -44.85 21.31
N THR A 643 24.99 -45.55 20.71
CA THR A 643 25.19 -46.93 20.23
C THR A 643 25.79 -46.82 18.82
N CYS A 644 26.99 -47.27 18.66
CA CYS A 644 27.78 -47.17 17.45
C CYS A 644 28.04 -48.56 16.88
N ARG A 645 28.26 -48.65 15.54
CA ARG A 645 28.64 -49.89 14.87
C ARG A 645 30.12 -49.85 14.49
N VAL A 646 30.85 -50.91 14.80
CA VAL A 646 32.28 -51.02 14.42
C VAL A 646 32.41 -51.18 12.91
N VAL A 647 33.09 -50.22 12.25
CA VAL A 647 33.29 -50.25 10.79
C VAL A 647 34.70 -50.63 10.40
N SER A 648 35.71 -50.40 11.27
CA SER A 648 37.09 -50.79 11.02
C SER A 648 37.86 -50.93 12.33
N ILE A 649 38.80 -51.85 12.36
CA ILE A 649 39.68 -52.13 13.51
C ILE A 649 41.13 -51.91 13.10
N GLN A 650 41.87 -51.11 13.90
CA GLN A 650 43.28 -50.80 13.74
C GLN A 650 44.02 -51.08 15.05
N ASP A 651 45.33 -51.23 15.05
CA ASP A 651 46.11 -51.49 16.24
C ASP A 651 45.97 -50.41 17.33
N PHE A 652 45.67 -49.16 16.91
CA PHE A 652 45.53 -48.02 17.81
C PHE A 652 44.09 -47.77 18.28
N GLY A 653 43.08 -48.48 17.76
CA GLY A 653 41.69 -48.33 18.17
C GLY A 653 40.68 -48.85 17.13
N ILE A 654 39.42 -48.61 17.38
CA ILE A 654 38.33 -48.99 16.47
C ILE A 654 37.65 -47.72 15.91
N PHE A 655 37.36 -47.75 14.62
CA PHE A 655 36.45 -46.76 14.00
C PHE A 655 35.03 -47.29 14.14
N VAL A 656 34.16 -46.41 14.58
CA VAL A 656 32.76 -46.72 14.80
C VAL A 656 31.90 -45.71 14.07
N GLU A 657 30.80 -46.16 13.51
CA GLU A 657 29.78 -45.36 12.89
C GLU A 657 28.63 -45.16 13.88
N LEU A 658 28.30 -43.88 14.13
CA LEU A 658 27.16 -43.51 14.99
C LEU A 658 25.84 -43.56 14.22
N TRP A 659 25.86 -43.08 13.00
CA TRP A 659 24.84 -43.17 11.96
C TRP A 659 25.53 -43.03 10.57
N PRO A 660 24.82 -43.38 9.48
CA PRO A 660 25.41 -43.33 8.15
C PRO A 660 26.13 -41.99 7.83
N GLY A 661 27.43 -42.06 7.57
CA GLY A 661 28.27 -40.88 7.29
C GLY A 661 28.90 -40.21 8.52
N CYS A 662 28.59 -40.62 9.74
CA CYS A 662 29.19 -40.08 10.96
C CYS A 662 30.09 -41.14 11.64
N GLU A 663 31.40 -41.03 11.39
CA GLU A 663 32.38 -41.92 11.98
C GLU A 663 33.18 -41.27 13.10
N GLY A 664 33.52 -42.06 14.11
CA GLY A 664 34.38 -41.65 15.22
C GLY A 664 35.41 -42.70 15.58
N LEU A 665 36.42 -42.30 16.31
CA LEU A 665 37.49 -43.17 16.80
C LEU A 665 37.34 -43.42 18.28
N ILE A 666 37.30 -44.70 18.69
CA ILE A 666 37.55 -45.10 20.05
C ILE A 666 39.00 -45.62 20.13
N HIS A 667 39.87 -44.78 20.70
CA HIS A 667 41.27 -45.13 20.86
C HIS A 667 41.40 -46.33 21.77
N VAL A 668 42.45 -47.19 21.56
CA VAL A 668 42.66 -48.45 22.33
C VAL A 668 42.66 -48.22 23.83
N SER A 669 43.15 -47.07 24.32
CA SER A 669 43.10 -46.69 25.75
C SER A 669 41.74 -46.31 26.30
N GLN A 670 40.76 -46.16 25.42
CA GLN A 670 39.40 -45.77 25.73
C GLN A 670 38.39 -46.91 25.50
N LEU A 671 38.84 -48.11 25.16
CA LEU A 671 38.00 -49.27 24.89
C LEU A 671 37.53 -49.99 26.17
N ASP A 672 38.40 -50.08 27.20
CA ASP A 672 38.08 -50.77 28.44
C ASP A 672 38.80 -50.11 29.63
N THR A 673 38.34 -50.43 30.84
CA THR A 673 39.00 -50.02 32.09
C THR A 673 40.30 -50.83 32.32
N LYS A 674 40.40 -52.06 31.76
CA LYS A 674 41.61 -52.87 31.71
C LYS A 674 42.42 -52.55 30.46
N ARG A 675 43.75 -52.84 30.54
CA ARG A 675 44.62 -52.68 29.39
C ARG A 675 44.24 -53.64 28.27
N VAL A 676 44.01 -53.08 27.08
CA VAL A 676 43.70 -53.84 25.86
C VAL A 676 44.97 -53.84 25.00
N ASP A 677 45.50 -55.03 24.70
CA ASP A 677 46.72 -55.14 23.86
C ASP A 677 46.35 -55.10 22.37
N LYS A 678 45.25 -55.70 21.95
CA LYS A 678 44.75 -55.62 20.57
C LYS A 678 43.23 -55.39 20.57
N PRO A 679 42.71 -54.34 19.90
CA PRO A 679 41.29 -54.06 19.78
C PRO A 679 40.49 -55.22 19.16
N SER A 680 41.10 -56.01 18.27
CA SER A 680 40.52 -57.20 17.64
C SER A 680 40.17 -58.35 18.59
N ASP A 681 40.74 -58.31 19.80
CA ASP A 681 40.42 -59.33 20.83
C ASP A 681 39.08 -59.05 21.51
N LEU A 682 38.60 -57.84 21.45
CA LEU A 682 37.35 -57.38 22.07
C LEU A 682 36.19 -57.15 21.09
N PHE A 683 36.50 -56.74 19.84
CA PHE A 683 35.48 -56.36 18.88
C PHE A 683 35.76 -56.91 17.48
N LYS A 684 34.68 -57.14 16.72
CA LYS A 684 34.72 -57.50 15.30
C LYS A 684 34.05 -56.41 14.51
N VAL A 685 34.38 -56.27 13.24
CA VAL A 685 33.65 -55.39 12.31
C VAL A 685 32.19 -55.83 12.24
N GLY A 686 31.28 -54.89 12.46
CA GLY A 686 29.84 -55.09 12.53
C GLY A 686 29.30 -55.17 13.94
N ASP A 687 30.11 -55.28 14.99
CA ASP A 687 29.65 -55.29 16.38
C ASP A 687 29.10 -53.95 16.79
N GLU A 688 28.13 -53.96 17.69
CA GLU A 688 27.60 -52.78 18.36
C GLU A 688 28.43 -52.43 19.58
N VAL A 689 28.77 -51.16 19.75
CA VAL A 689 29.47 -50.65 20.93
C VAL A 689 28.81 -49.39 21.45
N ILE A 690 28.55 -49.29 22.74
CA ILE A 690 28.07 -48.09 23.38
C ILE A 690 29.26 -47.28 23.86
N ALA A 691 29.33 -45.99 23.41
CA ALA A 691 30.40 -45.09 23.76
C ALA A 691 29.90 -43.67 23.96
N ILE A 692 30.60 -42.90 24.81
CA ILE A 692 30.32 -41.47 25.02
C ILE A 692 31.18 -40.64 24.11
N ALA A 693 30.63 -39.62 23.47
CA ALA A 693 31.37 -38.67 22.67
C ALA A 693 32.19 -37.73 23.56
N THR A 694 33.52 -37.70 23.37
CA THR A 694 34.45 -36.97 24.25
C THR A 694 34.97 -35.67 23.63
N GLY A 695 34.80 -35.46 22.35
CA GLY A 695 35.25 -34.27 21.63
C GLY A 695 35.85 -34.58 20.26
N TYR A 696 36.36 -33.53 19.62
CA TYR A 696 37.03 -33.65 18.32
C TYR A 696 38.55 -33.49 18.48
N ASP A 697 39.32 -34.18 17.69
CA ASP A 697 40.75 -34.02 17.65
C ASP A 697 41.14 -32.72 16.86
N LYS A 698 42.46 -32.41 16.83
CA LYS A 698 42.98 -31.25 16.09
C LYS A 698 42.74 -31.30 14.57
N LYS A 699 42.35 -32.45 14.04
CA LYS A 699 42.03 -32.69 12.62
C LYS A 699 40.53 -32.76 12.36
N GLY A 700 39.68 -32.45 13.39
CA GLY A 700 38.23 -32.49 13.29
C GLY A 700 37.59 -33.88 13.35
N LYS A 701 38.35 -34.94 13.75
CA LYS A 701 37.82 -36.30 13.90
C LYS A 701 37.18 -36.46 15.27
N LEU A 702 35.98 -37.09 15.30
CA LEU A 702 35.26 -37.39 16.52
C LEU A 702 35.98 -38.45 17.34
N ASN A 703 36.17 -38.21 18.64
CA ASN A 703 36.68 -39.15 19.62
C ASN A 703 35.55 -39.61 20.54
N LEU A 704 35.54 -40.92 20.82
CA LEU A 704 34.58 -41.54 21.74
C LEU A 704 35.35 -42.34 22.79
N SER A 705 34.67 -42.56 23.94
CA SER A 705 35.19 -43.39 25.01
C SER A 705 34.10 -44.40 25.44
N ARG A 706 34.43 -45.67 25.40
CA ARG A 706 33.64 -46.73 26.05
C ARG A 706 34.04 -46.86 27.52
N LYS A 707 35.30 -46.63 27.83
CA LYS A 707 35.86 -46.73 29.18
C LYS A 707 35.14 -45.86 30.20
N ASP A 708 34.69 -44.67 29.81
CA ASP A 708 34.02 -43.75 30.72
C ASP A 708 32.62 -44.21 31.10
N LEU A 709 32.03 -45.12 30.34
CA LEU A 709 30.76 -45.78 30.67
C LEU A 709 30.95 -47.05 31.52
N LEU A 710 32.16 -47.57 31.62
CA LEU A 710 32.49 -48.80 32.40
C LEU A 710 33.06 -48.47 33.79
N LYS A 711 33.30 -47.17 34.06
CA LYS A 711 33.64 -46.67 35.41
C LYS A 711 32.40 -46.56 36.30
#